data_d6593b316f14b6268b3abc4fbcccaae9
#
_entry.id   d6593b316f14b6268b3abc4fbcccaae9
#
_cell.length_a   1.000
_cell.length_b   1.000
_cell.length_c   1.000
_cell.angle_alpha   90.00
_cell.angle_beta   90.00
_cell.angle_gamma   90.00
#
_symmetry.space_group_name_H-M   'P 1'
#
loop_
_entity.id
_entity.type
_entity.pdbx_description
1 polymer ?
#
loop_
_entity_poly.entity_id
_entity_poly.type
_entity_poly.pdbx_seq_one_letter_code
_entity_poly.pdbx_strand_id
1 'polypeptide(L)'
;MKHSTRKTRLLPLILALATLLTLLLVACTEVLPDETDPADTTAVTDPVTGEPVTSPDTEGTADTEETTEAPTEILTEEVTTEDPATRINEPTDPAHVTFFDSKRPKLNTILNGANQCRYSIEMDETYGSVLKLTTAKGASDPFVIFNYNTYMRGMKLDAVNADEYKYIVMTIRAENCTSETFELFYYAGSIQGATPGYQTSATFDAANDGWQKIIFDLSNANWSGKVNGFRLDFLTAPGGEGESVYIYAIDFYKTAKEAYGDMNIDLSKPGEGSDLKEPAVEGVNYDKLNAPDEDASVKMWFDHMTEKLYQNDLTATDRNTYVIHMAGNSIENCQFFLAPEADRSFSVSLSDFADANGNTLKAKLLREHYVNVNGKMIPDALPPVDGPVTVKSGCSQGFVIKVWADKDEPAGLYTATLTVTDADSGKVIKTANVYTYVYGFSLSDETALRTAINMGDWAIVSTYQSRGMNDYEYWDLYKIYYDFLLENRICAYRLPYRLDDGRVTEYLNNPRVNSFVINKISDNEAQAYEVLSQNPNWLKKGFYYYVDEPTDTGKLNQLAAAGDHLAQNFPGYRQVSPFFTNLNLGDRDQIEFMKDYVNIWCTKPFAFTPREKAIIAGTQFMTSSAQDEKYGTFAERMAALAKEGHETWLYVCWEPGQPYANWLALGDGTEPVVSVWQCKMTDSVGFLYWDSTYWTADPMNDLTPLVGASSHGDGVLMYSGAPLGLYEPISSHRLENVRMGIQDYQLLTMLEELVGAEAADEMVAMVTTDVVTYTSDDDYLKAVRVMLLEKVAEAGK
;
A
#
# COMPACT_ATOMS: atom_id res chain seq x y z
N MET A 1 50.86 -17.56 -24.67
CA MET A 1 50.21 -17.06 -25.89
C MET A 1 48.76 -17.43 -25.90
N LYS A 2 47.89 -16.44 -25.95
CA LYS A 2 46.42 -16.29 -26.15
C LYS A 2 45.69 -15.69 -24.98
N HIS A 3 45.92 -14.41 -24.83
CA HIS A 3 44.91 -13.48 -24.27
C HIS A 3 44.40 -12.61 -25.41
N SER A 4 43.18 -12.41 -25.54
CA SER A 4 42.39 -11.44 -26.30
C SER A 4 41.20 -12.08 -26.96
N THR A 5 40.04 -11.80 -26.43
CA THR A 5 38.78 -11.51 -27.14
C THR A 5 37.59 -11.63 -26.18
N ARG A 6 37.40 -10.63 -25.31
CA ARG A 6 36.18 -10.53 -24.50
C ARG A 6 35.66 -9.08 -24.24
N LYS A 7 36.17 -8.11 -24.99
CA LYS A 7 35.78 -6.69 -24.81
C LYS A 7 34.92 -6.08 -25.93
N THR A 8 34.53 -6.81 -26.95
CA THR A 8 33.82 -6.24 -28.12
C THR A 8 32.37 -6.65 -28.27
N ARG A 9 31.73 -7.27 -27.26
CA ARG A 9 30.30 -7.65 -27.33
C ARG A 9 29.37 -6.94 -26.36
N LEU A 10 29.88 -6.09 -25.45
CA LEU A 10 29.02 -5.33 -24.52
C LEU A 10 28.47 -4.01 -25.11
N LEU A 11 29.19 -3.37 -26.02
CA LEU A 11 28.78 -2.08 -26.57
C LEU A 11 27.49 -2.11 -27.43
N PRO A 12 27.28 -3.14 -28.30
CA PRO A 12 26.02 -3.23 -29.04
C PRO A 12 24.82 -3.61 -28.19
N LEU A 13 25.01 -4.30 -27.06
CA LEU A 13 23.94 -4.67 -26.16
C LEU A 13 23.42 -3.45 -25.35
N ILE A 14 24.31 -2.59 -24.91
CA ILE A 14 23.97 -1.36 -24.20
C ILE A 14 23.31 -0.36 -25.14
N LEU A 15 23.72 -0.28 -26.41
CA LEU A 15 23.04 0.58 -27.40
C LEU A 15 21.66 0.04 -27.79
N ALA A 16 21.49 -1.28 -27.84
CA ALA A 16 20.17 -1.90 -28.10
C ALA A 16 19.21 -1.72 -26.93
N LEU A 17 19.67 -1.78 -25.67
CA LEU A 17 18.85 -1.48 -24.50
C LEU A 17 18.45 0.00 -24.41
N ALA A 18 19.37 0.92 -24.75
CA ALA A 18 19.08 2.35 -24.75
C ALA A 18 18.08 2.74 -25.85
N THR A 19 18.13 2.11 -27.04
CA THR A 19 17.14 2.31 -28.10
C THR A 19 15.81 1.64 -27.80
N LEU A 20 15.77 0.54 -27.03
CA LEU A 20 14.52 -0.08 -26.58
C LEU A 20 13.82 0.77 -25.52
N LEU A 21 14.58 1.41 -24.61
CA LEU A 21 14.03 2.31 -23.58
C LEU A 21 13.47 3.60 -24.21
N THR A 22 14.12 4.13 -25.26
CA THR A 22 13.59 5.31 -26.00
C THR A 22 12.36 4.97 -26.85
N LEU A 23 12.26 3.75 -27.37
CA LEU A 23 11.06 3.31 -28.10
C LEU A 23 9.87 3.00 -27.17
N LEU A 24 10.10 2.60 -25.94
CA LEU A 24 9.05 2.43 -24.92
C LEU A 24 8.51 3.78 -24.41
N LEU A 25 9.33 4.82 -24.37
CA LEU A 25 8.89 6.19 -24.02
C LEU A 25 8.14 6.91 -25.18
N VAL A 26 8.31 6.46 -26.42
CA VAL A 26 7.64 7.04 -27.61
C VAL A 26 6.30 6.35 -27.90
N ALA A 27 6.07 5.14 -27.40
CA ALA A 27 4.81 4.41 -27.62
C ALA A 27 3.62 4.95 -26.79
N CYS A 28 3.84 5.92 -25.89
CA CYS A 28 2.78 6.57 -25.12
C CYS A 28 2.37 7.96 -25.61
N THR A 29 2.91 8.43 -26.75
CA THR A 29 2.53 9.73 -27.33
C THR A 29 2.34 9.63 -28.84
N GLU A 30 1.19 9.14 -29.28
CA GLU A 30 0.67 9.47 -30.62
C GLU A 30 -0.45 10.51 -30.48
N VAL A 31 -0.11 11.74 -30.87
CA VAL A 31 -1.03 12.86 -31.07
C VAL A 31 -1.10 13.17 -32.55
N LEU A 32 -2.31 13.38 -33.01
CA LEU A 32 -2.70 13.78 -34.38
C LEU A 32 -1.97 15.05 -34.85
N PRO A 33 -1.76 15.24 -36.16
CA PRO A 33 -1.03 16.36 -36.69
C PRO A 33 -1.90 17.61 -36.84
N ASP A 34 -1.35 18.78 -36.55
CA ASP A 34 -1.88 20.03 -37.03
C ASP A 34 -0.79 20.84 -37.79
N GLU A 35 -1.22 21.39 -38.91
CA GLU A 35 -0.39 22.12 -39.87
C GLU A 35 -0.21 23.61 -39.46
N THR A 36 0.94 24.12 -39.64
CA THR A 36 1.34 25.33 -40.38
C THR A 36 2.50 26.09 -39.75
N ASP A 37 3.55 26.16 -40.57
CA ASP A 37 4.72 27.03 -40.51
C ASP A 37 4.38 28.45 -41.09
N PRO A 38 5.30 29.44 -41.19
CA PRO A 38 6.72 29.53 -40.75
C PRO A 38 7.23 30.94 -40.33
N ALA A 39 8.53 30.97 -40.02
CA ALA A 39 9.52 32.08 -40.13
C ALA A 39 9.58 33.09 -38.96
N ASP A 40 10.72 33.59 -38.48
CA ASP A 40 12.05 33.78 -39.06
C ASP A 40 13.06 34.17 -37.94
N THR A 41 14.28 33.70 -38.12
CA THR A 41 15.61 34.20 -37.75
C THR A 41 15.82 35.17 -36.55
N THR A 42 16.80 34.99 -35.65
CA THR A 42 18.24 35.18 -35.86
C THR A 42 19.08 34.81 -34.65
N ALA A 43 20.24 34.23 -34.93
CA ALA A 43 21.35 33.93 -34.04
C ALA A 43 22.09 35.19 -33.55
N VAL A 44 22.84 35.09 -32.43
CA VAL A 44 24.26 35.48 -32.34
C VAL A 44 24.88 35.04 -31.00
N THR A 45 25.77 34.08 -31.06
CA THR A 45 27.12 33.88 -30.54
C THR A 45 27.51 34.18 -29.08
N ASP A 46 28.13 33.12 -28.47
CA ASP A 46 29.20 33.10 -27.47
C ASP A 46 30.48 33.82 -27.92
N PRO A 47 31.57 33.82 -27.17
CA PRO A 47 31.92 33.53 -25.77
C PRO A 47 32.91 34.60 -25.18
N VAL A 48 33.46 34.39 -23.97
CA VAL A 48 34.89 34.44 -23.63
C VAL A 48 35.19 34.46 -22.10
N THR A 49 35.88 33.49 -21.67
CA THR A 49 36.88 33.24 -20.64
C THR A 49 37.59 34.39 -19.95
N GLY A 50 38.00 34.21 -18.68
CA GLY A 50 39.12 34.90 -18.06
C GLY A 50 39.25 34.69 -16.53
N GLU A 51 40.16 33.84 -16.15
CA GLU A 51 40.76 33.69 -14.79
C GLU A 51 41.82 34.77 -14.51
N PRO A 52 42.55 34.68 -13.41
CA PRO A 52 42.37 35.40 -12.12
C PRO A 52 43.58 36.36 -11.89
N VAL A 53 43.46 37.27 -10.97
CA VAL A 53 44.63 38.03 -10.47
C VAL A 53 44.56 38.31 -8.98
N THR A 54 45.66 38.05 -8.34
CA THR A 54 46.13 38.10 -6.99
C THR A 54 46.06 39.48 -6.32
N SER A 55 46.08 39.41 -4.98
CA SER A 55 46.31 40.50 -4.01
C SER A 55 47.63 41.27 -4.23
N PRO A 56 47.75 42.48 -3.66
CA PRO A 56 48.49 42.54 -2.40
C PRO A 56 48.04 43.57 -1.37
N ASP A 57 48.57 43.34 -0.15
CA ASP A 57 48.52 44.09 1.07
C ASP A 57 48.75 45.60 0.98
N THR A 58 48.18 46.34 1.91
CA THR A 58 48.91 47.32 2.78
C THR A 58 48.02 47.84 3.94
N GLU A 59 48.71 48.03 5.03
CA GLU A 59 48.34 48.52 6.36
C GLU A 59 47.70 49.93 6.40
N GLY A 60 46.92 50.18 7.44
CA GLY A 60 46.71 51.54 7.90
C GLY A 60 45.55 51.78 8.83
N THR A 61 45.83 51.73 10.15
CA THR A 61 45.33 52.56 11.26
C THR A 61 43.88 52.77 11.54
N ALA A 62 43.54 52.46 12.76
CA ALA A 62 42.42 52.72 13.63
C ALA A 62 41.59 53.98 13.37
N ASP A 63 40.29 53.83 13.49
CA ASP A 63 39.47 54.68 14.32
C ASP A 63 38.20 53.95 14.79
N THR A 64 37.93 54.11 16.07
CA THR A 64 36.82 53.58 16.83
C THR A 64 35.52 54.27 16.48
N GLU A 65 34.50 53.52 16.03
CA GLU A 65 33.12 53.90 16.24
C GLU A 65 32.33 52.76 16.87
N GLU A 66 31.82 53.02 18.05
CA GLU A 66 30.86 52.28 18.82
C GLU A 66 29.62 51.98 18.01
N THR A 67 29.43 50.73 17.56
CA THR A 67 28.10 50.25 17.22
C THR A 67 27.51 49.59 18.45
N THR A 68 26.54 50.25 19.04
CA THR A 68 25.65 49.77 20.09
C THR A 68 25.05 48.41 19.71
N GLU A 69 25.55 47.36 20.36
CA GLU A 69 24.83 46.11 20.48
C GLU A 69 23.50 46.35 21.18
N ALA A 70 22.40 45.93 20.58
CA ALA A 70 21.14 45.83 21.28
C ALA A 70 21.32 44.94 22.52
N PRO A 71 20.81 45.31 23.66
CA PRO A 71 21.02 44.54 24.88
C PRO A 71 20.30 43.21 24.76
N THR A 72 21.07 42.13 24.73
CA THR A 72 20.59 40.80 25.10
C THR A 72 20.19 40.89 26.56
N GLU A 73 18.90 40.97 26.88
CA GLU A 73 18.43 40.86 28.23
C GLU A 73 18.87 39.52 28.81
N ILE A 74 19.91 39.57 29.62
CA ILE A 74 20.28 38.43 30.46
C ILE A 74 19.24 38.43 31.58
N LEU A 75 18.29 37.46 31.50
CA LEU A 75 17.40 37.16 32.61
C LEU A 75 18.21 36.66 33.80
N THR A 76 18.60 37.57 34.67
CA THR A 76 19.28 37.32 35.96
C THR A 76 18.31 37.46 37.12
N GLU A 77 17.14 36.86 37.07
CA GLU A 77 16.27 36.71 38.23
C GLU A 77 16.17 35.24 38.60
N GLU A 78 16.24 34.92 39.89
CA GLU A 78 15.90 33.59 40.41
C GLU A 78 14.41 33.34 40.09
N VAL A 79 14.17 32.60 39.04
CA VAL A 79 12.83 32.20 38.62
C VAL A 79 12.32 31.19 39.62
N THR A 80 11.29 31.55 40.37
CA THR A 80 10.54 30.58 41.17
C THR A 80 9.76 29.66 40.26
N THR A 81 10.01 28.35 40.32
CA THR A 81 9.59 27.31 39.41
C THR A 81 8.06 26.98 39.42
N GLU A 82 7.22 27.85 39.97
CA GLU A 82 5.79 27.60 40.09
C GLU A 82 4.97 28.23 38.94
N ASP A 83 5.51 29.23 38.23
CA ASP A 83 4.87 29.84 37.07
C ASP A 83 5.48 29.30 35.76
N PRO A 84 4.73 28.52 34.95
CA PRO A 84 5.24 27.98 33.70
C PRO A 84 5.84 29.03 32.76
N ALA A 85 5.26 30.24 32.71
CA ALA A 85 5.72 31.34 31.86
C ALA A 85 7.12 31.87 32.23
N THR A 86 7.67 31.49 33.38
CA THR A 86 9.01 31.90 33.84
C THR A 86 9.96 30.73 34.03
N ARG A 87 9.46 29.49 33.85
CA ARG A 87 10.23 28.27 34.09
C ARG A 87 11.29 28.03 33.01
N ILE A 88 12.52 27.74 33.46
CA ILE A 88 13.60 27.27 32.58
C ILE A 88 13.66 25.75 32.66
N ASN A 89 13.55 25.07 31.53
CA ASN A 89 13.48 23.61 31.44
C ASN A 89 14.91 23.05 31.28
N GLU A 90 15.54 22.60 32.36
CA GLU A 90 16.82 21.93 32.29
C GLU A 90 16.65 20.42 32.13
N PRO A 91 17.22 19.78 31.09
CA PRO A 91 17.09 18.35 30.89
C PRO A 91 17.89 17.58 31.95
N THR A 92 17.26 16.52 32.45
CA THR A 92 17.86 15.58 33.41
C THR A 92 18.01 14.17 32.84
N ASP A 93 17.37 13.90 31.70
CA ASP A 93 17.35 12.61 30.99
C ASP A 93 17.90 12.82 29.57
N PRO A 94 18.84 11.99 29.11
CA PRO A 94 19.33 12.06 27.73
C PRO A 94 18.24 11.78 26.69
N ALA A 95 17.20 11.02 27.04
CA ALA A 95 16.06 10.76 26.14
C ALA A 95 15.02 11.89 26.11
N HIS A 96 15.17 12.94 26.92
CA HIS A 96 14.30 14.10 26.93
C HIS A 96 15.14 15.39 26.76
N VAL A 97 15.01 16.04 25.62
CA VAL A 97 15.73 17.25 25.26
C VAL A 97 14.79 18.44 25.27
N THR A 98 15.11 19.45 26.06
CA THR A 98 14.46 20.77 26.03
C THR A 98 15.48 21.86 25.68
N PHE A 99 15.01 22.97 25.12
CA PHE A 99 15.87 24.11 24.80
C PHE A 99 15.69 25.22 25.80
N PHE A 100 16.80 25.73 26.31
CA PHE A 100 16.80 26.77 27.29
C PHE A 100 18.05 27.64 27.11
N ASP A 101 17.91 28.94 27.40
CA ASP A 101 19.07 29.85 27.48
C ASP A 101 19.60 29.84 28.91
N SER A 102 20.44 28.85 29.19
CA SER A 102 21.11 28.74 30.48
C SER A 102 22.58 29.03 30.32
N LYS A 103 23.23 29.08 31.44
CA LYS A 103 24.68 29.29 31.49
C LYS A 103 25.47 28.25 30.73
N ARG A 104 24.88 27.03 30.44
CA ARG A 104 25.55 25.93 29.69
C ARG A 104 24.55 24.87 29.27
N PRO A 105 24.63 24.35 28.02
CA PRO A 105 25.39 24.99 26.92
C PRO A 105 24.61 26.17 26.35
N LYS A 106 25.35 27.17 25.85
CA LYS A 106 24.71 28.31 25.19
C LYS A 106 24.06 27.84 23.86
N LEU A 107 22.94 28.44 23.51
CA LEU A 107 22.16 28.08 22.32
C LEU A 107 23.02 28.06 21.04
N ASN A 108 23.84 29.09 20.80
CA ASN A 108 24.74 29.17 19.65
C ASN A 108 25.87 28.13 19.63
N THR A 109 26.06 27.36 20.70
CA THR A 109 27.03 26.28 20.78
C THR A 109 26.40 24.95 20.36
N ILE A 110 25.12 24.77 20.64
CA ILE A 110 24.37 23.57 20.35
C ILE A 110 23.60 23.66 19.03
N LEU A 111 23.19 24.87 18.63
CA LEU A 111 22.61 25.17 17.31
C LEU A 111 23.63 25.92 16.46
N ASN A 112 23.89 25.42 15.27
CA ASN A 112 24.76 26.08 14.30
C ASN A 112 24.24 25.82 12.87
N GLY A 113 24.95 26.33 11.87
CA GLY A 113 24.63 26.09 10.48
C GLY A 113 23.21 26.55 10.09
N ALA A 114 22.65 27.54 10.76
CA ALA A 114 21.37 28.09 10.41
C ALA A 114 21.37 28.63 8.98
N ASN A 115 20.41 28.12 8.18
CA ASN A 115 20.22 28.49 6.80
C ASN A 115 18.84 29.11 6.63
N GLN A 116 18.77 30.32 6.05
CA GLN A 116 17.51 31.00 5.70
C GLN A 116 16.49 31.09 6.86
N CYS A 117 16.99 31.09 8.10
CA CYS A 117 16.15 31.19 9.30
C CYS A 117 16.89 31.89 10.45
N ARG A 118 16.14 32.25 11.49
CA ARG A 118 16.61 32.75 12.76
C ARG A 118 16.13 31.83 13.88
N TYR A 119 16.81 31.81 15.01
CA TYR A 119 16.40 31.07 16.20
C TYR A 119 16.57 31.89 17.46
N SER A 120 15.66 31.68 18.41
CA SER A 120 15.70 32.33 19.76
C SER A 120 15.09 31.36 20.78
N ILE A 121 15.33 31.68 22.08
CA ILE A 121 14.54 31.09 23.16
C ILE A 121 13.46 32.10 23.53
N GLU A 122 12.22 31.58 23.62
CA GLU A 122 11.07 32.37 24.09
C GLU A 122 10.43 31.71 25.30
N MET A 123 9.69 32.47 26.08
CA MET A 123 8.94 31.96 27.22
C MET A 123 7.50 31.72 26.82
N ASP A 124 7.06 30.46 26.99
CA ASP A 124 5.69 29.99 26.71
C ASP A 124 4.94 29.77 28.03
N GLU A 125 3.68 30.11 28.06
CA GLU A 125 2.82 30.03 29.26
C GLU A 125 2.61 28.56 29.72
N THR A 126 2.67 27.59 28.82
CA THR A 126 2.45 26.18 29.14
C THR A 126 3.74 25.47 29.52
N TYR A 127 4.78 25.68 28.74
CA TYR A 127 6.00 24.86 28.79
C TYR A 127 7.23 25.62 29.33
N GLY A 128 7.15 26.92 29.56
CA GLY A 128 8.32 27.73 29.98
C GLY A 128 9.22 28.05 28.79
N SER A 129 10.53 27.83 28.92
CA SER A 129 11.49 28.13 27.85
C SER A 129 11.33 27.16 26.64
N VAL A 130 11.20 27.70 25.44
CA VAL A 130 11.04 26.98 24.20
C VAL A 130 11.94 27.55 23.11
N LEU A 131 12.38 26.70 22.19
CA LEU A 131 13.11 27.12 20.99
C LEU A 131 12.14 27.64 19.93
N LYS A 132 12.36 28.85 19.41
CA LYS A 132 11.65 29.37 18.24
C LYS A 132 12.57 29.38 17.02
N LEU A 133 12.10 28.83 15.92
CA LEU A 133 12.72 28.85 14.60
C LEU A 133 11.81 29.70 13.68
N THR A 134 12.36 30.68 12.96
CA THR A 134 11.57 31.60 12.11
C THR A 134 12.24 31.74 10.74
N THR A 135 11.44 31.61 9.66
CA THR A 135 11.92 31.76 8.30
C THR A 135 12.39 33.17 7.98
N ALA A 136 13.46 33.27 7.21
CA ALA A 136 13.91 34.55 6.62
C ALA A 136 13.11 34.84 5.35
N LYS A 137 13.20 36.10 4.90
CA LYS A 137 12.58 36.52 3.65
C LYS A 137 13.09 35.71 2.45
N GLY A 138 12.20 35.10 1.70
CA GLY A 138 12.53 34.30 0.50
C GLY A 138 13.18 32.95 0.85
N ALA A 139 12.93 32.44 2.05
CA ALA A 139 13.39 31.11 2.44
C ALA A 139 12.78 30.04 1.53
N SER A 140 13.64 29.10 1.11
CA SER A 140 13.26 27.93 0.33
C SER A 140 13.81 26.62 0.92
N ASP A 141 14.75 26.71 1.87
CA ASP A 141 15.36 25.58 2.56
C ASP A 141 15.80 26.04 3.99
N PRO A 142 14.82 26.39 4.87
CA PRO A 142 15.11 26.87 6.22
C PRO A 142 15.46 25.71 7.16
N PHE A 143 16.67 25.68 7.68
CA PHE A 143 17.10 24.67 8.64
C PHE A 143 18.06 25.20 9.71
N VAL A 144 18.20 24.45 10.79
CA VAL A 144 19.27 24.57 11.77
C VAL A 144 19.92 23.23 12.01
N ILE A 145 21.23 23.24 12.37
CA ILE A 145 21.93 22.02 12.78
C ILE A 145 21.97 21.96 14.30
N PHE A 146 21.37 20.94 14.89
CA PHE A 146 21.38 20.66 16.31
C PHE A 146 22.46 19.64 16.68
N ASN A 147 23.49 20.09 17.42
CA ASN A 147 24.58 19.25 17.89
C ASN A 147 24.19 18.55 19.20
N TYR A 148 23.40 17.48 19.09
CA TYR A 148 22.89 16.74 20.24
C TYR A 148 24.01 16.20 21.15
N ASN A 149 25.08 15.66 20.57
CA ASN A 149 26.22 15.18 21.37
C ASN A 149 26.94 16.33 22.16
N THR A 150 26.99 17.52 21.57
CA THR A 150 27.54 18.70 22.28
C THR A 150 26.59 19.15 23.39
N TYR A 151 25.30 19.10 23.16
CA TYR A 151 24.26 19.38 24.14
C TYR A 151 24.38 18.42 25.34
N MET A 152 24.43 17.10 25.10
CA MET A 152 24.55 16.09 26.14
C MET A 152 25.82 16.24 26.95
N ARG A 153 26.96 16.49 26.30
CA ARG A 153 28.24 16.75 27.00
C ARG A 153 28.16 18.01 27.89
N GLY A 154 27.47 19.05 27.40
CA GLY A 154 27.23 20.27 28.18
C GLY A 154 26.44 20.01 29.46
N MET A 155 25.46 19.11 29.36
CA MET A 155 24.62 18.69 30.47
C MET A 155 25.22 17.57 31.32
N LYS A 156 26.38 17.03 30.95
CA LYS A 156 27.05 15.88 31.60
C LYS A 156 26.23 14.60 31.54
N LEU A 157 25.47 14.43 30.44
CA LEU A 157 24.70 13.26 30.14
C LEU A 157 25.32 12.49 28.96
N ASP A 158 25.11 11.20 28.92
CA ASP A 158 25.46 10.37 27.74
C ASP A 158 24.38 10.50 26.66
N ALA A 159 24.79 10.59 25.40
CA ALA A 159 23.87 10.60 24.30
C ALA A 159 23.23 9.21 24.11
N VAL A 160 21.97 9.18 23.72
CA VAL A 160 21.24 7.94 23.49
C VAL A 160 21.86 7.10 22.36
N ASN A 161 21.59 5.80 22.38
CA ASN A 161 21.99 4.85 21.35
C ASN A 161 20.83 4.60 20.40
N ALA A 162 21.00 4.89 19.11
CA ALA A 162 20.04 4.67 18.05
C ALA A 162 19.65 3.17 17.86
N ASP A 163 20.49 2.24 18.32
CA ASP A 163 20.15 0.81 18.30
C ASP A 163 19.02 0.46 19.29
N GLU A 164 18.85 1.26 20.35
CA GLU A 164 17.81 1.07 21.36
C GLU A 164 16.59 1.96 21.16
N TYR A 165 16.81 3.22 20.78
CA TYR A 165 15.76 4.23 20.64
C TYR A 165 15.37 4.38 19.18
N LYS A 166 14.16 3.94 18.83
CA LYS A 166 13.70 3.84 17.45
C LYS A 166 12.69 4.92 17.05
N TYR A 167 12.21 5.70 18.02
CA TYR A 167 11.19 6.72 17.79
C TYR A 167 11.63 8.05 18.37
N ILE A 168 11.39 9.14 17.65
CA ILE A 168 11.60 10.51 18.12
C ILE A 168 10.25 11.21 18.05
N VAL A 169 9.80 11.75 19.17
CA VAL A 169 8.61 12.59 19.26
C VAL A 169 9.05 14.01 19.54
N MET A 170 8.58 14.96 18.75
CA MET A 170 8.80 16.38 19.01
C MET A 170 7.49 17.05 19.41
N THR A 171 7.51 17.81 20.50
CA THR A 171 6.41 18.69 20.89
C THR A 171 6.65 20.05 20.28
N ILE A 172 5.79 20.44 19.33
CA ILE A 172 5.93 21.66 18.52
C ILE A 172 4.67 22.51 18.56
N ARG A 173 4.80 23.78 18.18
CA ARG A 173 3.70 24.69 17.86
C ARG A 173 4.04 25.44 16.57
N ALA A 174 3.12 25.48 15.63
CA ALA A 174 3.27 26.21 14.37
C ALA A 174 2.63 27.60 14.48
N GLU A 175 3.22 28.59 13.82
CA GLU A 175 2.70 29.95 13.76
C GLU A 175 2.86 30.52 12.35
N ASN A 176 1.75 30.87 11.69
CA ASN A 176 1.69 31.38 10.33
C ASN A 176 2.33 30.46 9.27
N CYS A 177 2.37 29.14 9.48
CA CYS A 177 2.97 28.19 8.57
C CYS A 177 2.02 27.85 7.42
N THR A 178 2.59 27.68 6.23
CA THR A 178 1.89 27.23 5.02
C THR A 178 2.30 25.80 4.63
N SER A 179 3.46 25.34 5.11
CA SER A 179 3.90 23.95 4.97
C SER A 179 3.51 23.16 6.22
N GLU A 180 3.16 21.91 6.02
CA GLU A 180 2.78 20.94 7.07
C GLU A 180 3.83 19.84 7.25
N THR A 181 5.04 20.01 6.71
CA THR A 181 6.09 18.98 6.75
C THR A 181 7.34 19.47 7.43
N PHE A 182 7.78 18.71 8.43
CA PHE A 182 9.06 18.83 9.11
C PHE A 182 9.98 17.69 8.65
N GLU A 183 11.12 17.97 8.02
CA GLU A 183 12.12 16.96 7.65
C GLU A 183 13.26 16.93 8.66
N LEU A 184 13.70 15.73 8.99
CA LEU A 184 14.75 15.45 9.96
C LEU A 184 15.89 14.68 9.30
N PHE A 185 17.05 15.31 9.07
CA PHE A 185 18.28 14.56 8.80
C PHE A 185 18.92 14.16 10.12
N TYR A 186 19.23 12.88 10.27
CA TYR A 186 19.75 12.32 11.51
C TYR A 186 21.23 11.90 11.39
N TYR A 187 22.00 12.23 12.41
CA TYR A 187 23.43 11.92 12.50
C TYR A 187 23.63 10.92 13.64
N ALA A 188 23.92 9.67 13.31
CA ALA A 188 24.18 8.61 14.28
C ALA A 188 25.36 7.73 13.82
N GLY A 189 26.05 7.09 14.76
CA GLY A 189 27.22 6.25 14.48
C GLY A 189 28.32 7.00 13.74
N SER A 190 28.60 6.58 12.50
CA SER A 190 29.62 7.20 11.63
C SER A 190 29.14 8.45 10.88
N ILE A 191 27.84 8.70 10.84
CA ILE A 191 27.26 9.82 10.12
C ILE A 191 27.39 11.11 10.93
N GLN A 192 28.01 12.13 10.33
CA GLN A 192 28.32 13.40 11.00
C GLN A 192 27.69 14.62 10.32
N GLY A 193 26.91 14.43 9.28
CA GLY A 193 26.26 15.51 8.52
C GLY A 193 25.11 15.00 7.65
N ALA A 194 24.34 15.91 7.08
CA ALA A 194 23.24 15.58 6.19
C ALA A 194 23.72 14.71 5.01
N THR A 195 23.19 13.52 4.93
CA THR A 195 23.60 12.49 3.96
C THR A 195 22.33 11.90 3.33
N PRO A 196 22.23 11.80 2.00
CA PRO A 196 21.07 11.16 1.35
C PRO A 196 20.82 9.76 1.89
N GLY A 197 19.55 9.42 2.17
CA GLY A 197 19.17 8.14 2.78
C GLY A 197 19.29 8.11 4.32
N TYR A 198 19.62 9.24 4.95
CA TYR A 198 19.66 9.40 6.40
C TYR A 198 18.75 10.55 6.83
N GLN A 199 17.55 10.58 6.27
CA GLN A 199 16.50 11.53 6.59
C GLN A 199 15.15 10.82 6.73
N THR A 200 14.23 11.50 7.41
CA THR A 200 12.83 11.14 7.54
C THR A 200 12.01 12.40 7.71
N SER A 201 10.71 12.34 7.54
CA SER A 201 9.83 13.48 7.71
C SER A 201 8.65 13.14 8.61
N ALA A 202 8.08 14.17 9.23
CA ALA A 202 6.83 14.10 9.97
C ALA A 202 5.92 15.23 9.51
N THR A 203 4.62 15.00 9.56
CA THR A 203 3.60 16.01 9.27
C THR A 203 3.05 16.62 10.57
N PHE A 204 2.58 17.83 10.47
CA PHE A 204 1.87 18.54 11.53
C PHE A 204 0.71 19.33 10.94
N ASP A 205 -0.24 19.73 11.77
CA ASP A 205 -1.36 20.56 11.36
C ASP A 205 -0.98 22.04 11.47
N ALA A 206 -0.79 22.71 10.33
CA ALA A 206 -0.44 24.12 10.27
C ALA A 206 -1.60 25.06 10.67
N ALA A 207 -2.85 24.57 10.65
CA ALA A 207 -4.00 25.33 11.12
C ALA A 207 -4.19 25.26 12.64
N ASN A 208 -3.54 24.29 13.30
CA ASN A 208 -3.55 24.19 14.77
C ASN A 208 -2.54 25.21 15.36
N ASP A 209 -3.03 26.26 15.98
CA ASP A 209 -2.24 27.27 16.68
C ASP A 209 -1.77 26.82 18.07
N GLY A 210 -2.20 25.66 18.55
CA GLY A 210 -1.81 25.03 19.79
C GLY A 210 -0.56 24.18 19.69
N TRP A 211 -0.16 23.61 20.85
CA TRP A 211 0.90 22.64 20.92
C TRP A 211 0.45 21.27 20.41
N GLN A 212 1.25 20.65 19.56
CA GLN A 212 1.01 19.34 18.98
C GLN A 212 2.27 18.50 19.01
N LYS A 213 2.14 17.19 18.93
CA LYS A 213 3.27 16.26 18.86
C LYS A 213 3.39 15.68 17.47
N ILE A 214 4.62 15.60 16.98
CA ILE A 214 4.99 14.92 15.73
C ILE A 214 5.96 13.80 16.01
N ILE A 215 5.91 12.72 15.22
CA ILE A 215 6.74 11.54 15.41
C ILE A 215 7.57 11.23 14.17
N PHE A 216 8.81 10.82 14.41
CA PHE A 216 9.72 10.28 13.40
C PHE A 216 9.98 8.82 13.75
N ASP A 217 9.43 7.90 12.95
CA ASP A 217 9.69 6.47 13.07
C ASP A 217 10.99 6.12 12.35
N LEU A 218 11.98 5.68 13.11
CA LEU A 218 13.30 5.29 12.64
C LEU A 218 13.53 3.78 12.77
N SER A 219 12.48 2.98 13.03
CA SER A 219 12.58 1.54 13.25
C SER A 219 13.12 0.78 12.03
N ASN A 220 12.78 1.27 10.83
CA ASN A 220 13.21 0.70 9.54
C ASN A 220 14.27 1.56 8.81
N ALA A 221 14.78 2.60 9.46
CA ALA A 221 15.76 3.52 8.89
C ALA A 221 17.21 3.05 9.09
N ASN A 222 18.15 3.70 8.37
CA ASN A 222 19.60 3.53 8.60
C ASN A 222 20.05 4.22 9.89
N TRP A 223 19.39 3.89 11.00
CA TRP A 223 19.52 4.52 12.31
C TRP A 223 20.19 3.57 13.29
N SER A 224 21.50 3.79 13.57
CA SER A 224 22.29 2.91 14.45
C SER A 224 23.45 3.62 15.10
N GLY A 225 23.89 3.13 16.26
CA GLY A 225 25.01 3.66 17.03
C GLY A 225 24.66 4.91 17.84
N LYS A 226 25.67 5.61 18.35
CA LYS A 226 25.48 6.79 19.21
C LYS A 226 24.93 7.97 18.40
N VAL A 227 23.89 8.63 18.91
CA VAL A 227 23.32 9.83 18.28
C VAL A 227 24.27 11.01 18.41
N ASN A 228 24.59 11.66 17.30
CA ASN A 228 25.49 12.80 17.22
C ASN A 228 24.74 14.14 17.12
N GLY A 229 23.68 14.20 16.32
CA GLY A 229 22.93 15.42 16.06
C GLY A 229 21.88 15.27 14.97
N PHE A 230 21.31 16.40 14.59
CA PHE A 230 20.25 16.51 13.61
C PHE A 230 20.42 17.77 12.77
N ARG A 231 19.96 17.74 11.52
CA ARG A 231 19.55 18.94 10.80
C ARG A 231 18.03 18.98 10.88
N LEU A 232 17.50 20.07 11.37
CA LEU A 232 16.08 20.31 11.59
C LEU A 232 15.59 21.22 10.47
N ASP A 233 14.96 20.63 9.45
CA ASP A 233 14.33 21.34 8.34
C ASP A 233 12.85 21.53 8.72
N PHE A 234 12.60 22.55 9.53
CA PHE A 234 11.33 22.72 10.21
C PHE A 234 10.15 23.09 9.30
N LEU A 235 10.41 23.46 8.03
CA LEU A 235 9.42 23.68 6.97
C LEU A 235 10.05 23.35 5.62
N THR A 236 9.53 22.35 4.92
CA THR A 236 10.09 21.90 3.63
C THR A 236 9.71 22.78 2.44
N ALA A 237 8.62 23.55 2.54
CA ALA A 237 8.16 24.44 1.48
C ALA A 237 7.47 25.68 2.06
N PRO A 238 8.25 26.59 2.71
CA PRO A 238 7.68 27.77 3.35
C PRO A 238 7.08 28.74 2.31
N GLY A 239 5.93 29.32 2.65
CA GLY A 239 5.23 30.29 1.77
C GLY A 239 5.76 31.70 1.88
N GLY A 240 6.54 32.05 2.92
CA GLY A 240 6.95 33.43 3.12
C GLY A 240 7.90 33.68 4.28
N GLU A 241 8.05 34.97 4.61
CA GLU A 241 8.83 35.44 5.73
C GLU A 241 8.01 35.41 7.01
N GLY A 242 8.62 34.95 8.10
CA GLY A 242 8.04 35.00 9.44
C GLY A 242 7.19 33.77 9.83
N GLU A 243 7.16 32.75 8.99
CA GLU A 243 6.63 31.44 9.41
C GLU A 243 7.49 30.88 10.53
N SER A 244 6.88 30.40 11.61
CA SER A 244 7.64 30.01 12.81
C SER A 244 7.18 28.65 13.32
N VAL A 245 8.18 27.84 13.76
CA VAL A 245 7.94 26.62 14.52
C VAL A 245 8.62 26.75 15.88
N TYR A 246 7.84 26.52 16.93
CA TYR A 246 8.33 26.46 18.30
C TYR A 246 8.56 24.99 18.65
N ILE A 247 9.65 24.69 19.35
CA ILE A 247 9.98 23.34 19.82
C ILE A 247 10.15 23.40 21.33
N TYR A 248 9.28 22.67 22.06
CA TYR A 248 9.42 22.49 23.49
C TYR A 248 10.38 21.35 23.80
N ALA A 249 10.14 20.16 23.24
CA ALA A 249 10.92 18.97 23.55
C ALA A 249 11.20 18.09 22.31
N ILE A 250 12.29 17.33 22.41
CA ILE A 250 12.61 16.21 21.52
C ILE A 250 12.79 14.98 22.42
N ASP A 251 11.87 14.05 22.33
CA ASP A 251 11.80 12.86 23.18
C ASP A 251 12.16 11.61 22.39
N PHE A 252 12.94 10.71 22.99
CA PHE A 252 13.36 9.47 22.37
C PHE A 252 12.66 8.29 23.06
N TYR A 253 12.09 7.40 22.28
CA TYR A 253 11.37 6.22 22.75
C TYR A 253 11.95 4.94 22.14
N LYS A 254 11.89 3.84 22.90
CA LYS A 254 12.39 2.53 22.46
C LYS A 254 11.34 1.79 21.63
N THR A 255 10.08 1.93 21.97
CA THR A 255 8.97 1.20 21.34
C THR A 255 7.91 2.15 20.77
N ALA A 256 7.21 1.67 19.73
CA ALA A 256 6.06 2.37 19.16
C ALA A 256 5.00 2.66 20.25
N LYS A 257 4.69 1.69 21.09
CA LYS A 257 3.69 1.82 22.16
C LYS A 257 4.01 2.98 23.12
N GLU A 258 5.28 3.18 23.48
CA GLU A 258 5.70 4.30 24.33
C GLU A 258 5.55 5.63 23.59
N ALA A 259 6.04 5.72 22.34
CA ALA A 259 6.02 6.94 21.55
C ALA A 259 4.59 7.40 21.22
N TYR A 260 3.75 6.51 20.72
CA TYR A 260 2.37 6.83 20.38
C TYR A 260 1.51 7.02 21.63
N GLY A 261 1.79 6.28 22.72
CA GLY A 261 1.13 6.50 24.01
C GLY A 261 1.39 7.90 24.56
N ASP A 262 2.60 8.46 24.39
CA ASP A 262 2.91 9.85 24.73
C ASP A 262 2.11 10.86 23.89
N MET A 263 1.73 10.49 22.68
CA MET A 263 0.89 11.30 21.79
C MET A 263 -0.61 11.11 22.04
N ASN A 264 -1.02 10.28 23.00
CA ASN A 264 -2.40 9.83 23.24
C ASN A 264 -3.04 9.15 22.00
N ILE A 265 -2.22 8.47 21.20
CA ILE A 265 -2.69 7.74 20.03
C ILE A 265 -2.81 6.26 20.42
N ASP A 266 -4.00 5.72 20.28
CA ASP A 266 -4.26 4.30 20.46
C ASP A 266 -3.81 3.53 19.20
N LEU A 267 -2.83 2.64 19.37
CA LEU A 267 -2.37 1.71 18.33
C LEU A 267 -3.06 0.35 18.39
N SER A 268 -4.01 0.14 19.30
CA SER A 268 -4.70 -1.13 19.39
C SER A 268 -5.40 -1.44 18.06
N LYS A 269 -5.21 -2.66 17.60
CA LYS A 269 -5.82 -3.16 16.37
C LYS A 269 -7.13 -3.88 16.70
N PRO A 270 -8.11 -3.86 15.79
CA PRO A 270 -9.28 -4.71 15.93
C PRO A 270 -8.87 -6.17 16.17
N GLY A 271 -9.48 -6.78 17.18
CA GLY A 271 -9.18 -8.17 17.57
C GLY A 271 -8.01 -8.34 18.55
N GLU A 272 -7.20 -7.32 18.81
CA GLU A 272 -6.08 -7.44 19.73
C GLU A 272 -6.55 -7.84 21.15
N GLY A 273 -6.10 -9.02 21.62
CA GLY A 273 -6.51 -9.59 22.89
C GLY A 273 -7.95 -10.12 22.93
N SER A 274 -8.59 -10.29 21.79
CA SER A 274 -9.94 -10.88 21.68
C SER A 274 -9.91 -12.39 21.91
N ASP A 275 -10.92 -12.92 22.61
CA ASP A 275 -11.17 -14.37 22.76
C ASP A 275 -12.12 -14.90 21.66
N LEU A 276 -12.46 -14.10 20.64
CA LEU A 276 -13.33 -14.52 19.55
C LEU A 276 -12.68 -15.67 18.78
N LYS A 277 -13.42 -16.73 18.60
CA LYS A 277 -12.99 -17.92 17.89
C LYS A 277 -14.08 -18.39 16.93
N GLU A 278 -13.65 -19.07 15.88
CA GLU A 278 -14.53 -19.80 14.99
C GLU A 278 -15.40 -20.79 15.81
N PRO A 279 -16.74 -20.80 15.63
CA PRO A 279 -17.60 -21.73 16.32
C PRO A 279 -17.37 -23.17 15.87
N ALA A 280 -17.50 -24.10 16.81
CA ALA A 280 -17.40 -25.52 16.49
C ALA A 280 -18.59 -25.98 15.64
N VAL A 281 -18.34 -26.68 14.55
CA VAL A 281 -19.37 -27.21 13.66
C VAL A 281 -19.78 -28.63 14.08
N GLU A 282 -21.09 -28.85 14.20
CA GLU A 282 -21.63 -30.16 14.55
C GLU A 282 -21.25 -31.23 13.48
N GLY A 283 -20.82 -32.40 13.94
CA GLY A 283 -20.38 -33.49 13.06
C GLY A 283 -18.91 -33.45 12.67
N VAL A 284 -18.19 -32.38 12.99
CA VAL A 284 -16.75 -32.26 12.73
C VAL A 284 -15.95 -33.01 13.81
N ASN A 285 -15.03 -33.85 13.37
CA ASN A 285 -14.06 -34.47 14.25
C ASN A 285 -12.75 -33.67 14.22
N TYR A 286 -12.46 -32.98 15.29
CA TYR A 286 -11.26 -32.14 15.45
C TYR A 286 -10.03 -32.92 15.93
N ASP A 287 -10.21 -34.20 16.27
CA ASP A 287 -9.11 -35.03 16.70
C ASP A 287 -8.17 -35.38 15.52
N LYS A 288 -6.91 -35.54 15.83
CA LYS A 288 -5.94 -36.04 14.88
C LYS A 288 -6.30 -37.45 14.41
N LEU A 289 -6.34 -37.63 13.07
CA LEU A 289 -6.44 -38.97 12.47
C LEU A 289 -5.05 -39.65 12.45
N ASN A 290 -5.03 -40.92 12.76
CA ASN A 290 -3.81 -41.73 12.69
C ASN A 290 -3.69 -42.35 11.30
N ALA A 291 -2.56 -42.10 10.62
CA ALA A 291 -2.22 -42.81 9.39
C ALA A 291 -1.80 -44.27 9.68
N PRO A 292 -1.98 -45.21 8.73
CA PRO A 292 -1.53 -46.57 8.87
C PRO A 292 -0.05 -46.73 9.24
N ASP A 293 0.80 -45.89 8.64
CA ASP A 293 2.25 -45.87 8.89
C ASP A 293 2.66 -44.48 9.45
N GLU A 294 1.93 -43.99 10.45
CA GLU A 294 2.15 -42.64 11.03
C GLU A 294 3.63 -42.39 11.34
N ASP A 295 4.15 -41.27 10.86
CA ASP A 295 5.54 -40.90 11.01
C ASP A 295 5.68 -39.57 11.76
N ALA A 296 6.19 -39.62 12.96
CA ALA A 296 6.38 -38.46 13.84
C ALA A 296 7.52 -37.51 13.35
N SER A 297 8.43 -37.98 12.50
CA SER A 297 9.51 -37.17 11.92
C SER A 297 9.03 -36.20 10.83
N VAL A 298 7.73 -36.25 10.50
CA VAL A 298 7.08 -35.30 9.60
C VAL A 298 5.98 -34.55 10.37
N LYS A 299 6.09 -33.26 10.52
CA LYS A 299 5.00 -32.40 11.01
C LYS A 299 4.00 -32.13 9.90
N MET A 300 2.71 -32.10 10.24
CA MET A 300 1.62 -31.67 9.39
C MET A 300 0.65 -30.83 10.22
N TRP A 301 0.23 -29.69 9.70
CA TRP A 301 -0.77 -28.82 10.32
C TRP A 301 -1.55 -28.06 9.25
N PHE A 302 -2.72 -27.55 9.62
CA PHE A 302 -3.54 -26.67 8.79
C PHE A 302 -3.40 -25.22 9.21
N ASP A 303 -3.66 -24.33 8.25
CA ASP A 303 -3.71 -22.89 8.52
C ASP A 303 -4.68 -22.14 7.62
N HIS A 304 -4.90 -20.84 7.94
CA HIS A 304 -5.74 -19.94 7.16
C HIS A 304 -5.02 -19.54 5.88
N MET A 305 -5.78 -19.23 4.81
CA MET A 305 -5.20 -18.75 3.55
C MET A 305 -4.50 -17.40 3.72
N THR A 306 -4.83 -16.63 4.74
CA THR A 306 -4.19 -15.36 5.06
C THR A 306 -2.84 -15.53 5.76
N GLU A 307 -2.57 -16.66 6.42
CA GLU A 307 -1.25 -16.93 6.97
C GLU A 307 -0.20 -17.04 5.84
N LYS A 308 0.85 -16.25 5.93
CA LYS A 308 1.95 -16.26 4.96
C LYS A 308 3.22 -16.85 5.58
N LEU A 309 3.30 -18.17 5.57
CA LEU A 309 4.43 -18.89 6.16
C LEU A 309 5.62 -18.93 5.20
N TYR A 310 6.76 -18.35 5.58
CA TYR A 310 7.99 -18.46 4.79
C TYR A 310 8.53 -19.88 4.78
N GLN A 311 9.18 -20.29 3.69
CA GLN A 311 9.63 -21.69 3.51
C GLN A 311 10.53 -22.22 4.65
N ASN A 312 11.30 -21.36 5.28
CA ASN A 312 12.18 -21.71 6.41
C ASN A 312 11.54 -21.46 7.79
N ASP A 313 10.27 -21.08 7.83
CA ASP A 313 9.50 -20.99 9.06
C ASP A 313 8.87 -22.36 9.37
N LEU A 314 9.07 -22.85 10.58
CA LEU A 314 8.57 -24.13 11.07
C LEU A 314 7.54 -23.96 12.20
N THR A 315 7.00 -22.76 12.35
CA THR A 315 5.94 -22.45 13.32
C THR A 315 4.68 -23.22 12.92
N ALA A 316 4.33 -24.22 13.71
CA ALA A 316 3.19 -25.08 13.47
C ALA A 316 2.06 -24.73 14.43
N THR A 317 0.84 -24.71 13.94
CA THR A 317 -0.37 -24.65 14.77
C THR A 317 -0.75 -26.05 15.29
N ASP A 318 -1.69 -26.11 16.22
CA ASP A 318 -2.27 -27.38 16.72
C ASP A 318 -3.44 -27.88 15.86
N ARG A 319 -3.70 -27.25 14.70
CA ARG A 319 -4.82 -27.61 13.84
C ARG A 319 -4.57 -28.93 13.10
N ASN A 320 -5.23 -29.97 13.55
CA ASN A 320 -5.16 -31.32 12.95
C ASN A 320 -6.19 -31.54 11.83
N THR A 321 -7.15 -30.63 11.68
CA THR A 321 -8.22 -30.61 10.68
C THR A 321 -8.58 -29.17 10.39
N TYR A 322 -9.37 -28.93 9.33
CA TYR A 322 -9.82 -27.62 8.97
C TYR A 322 -11.29 -27.64 8.53
N VAL A 323 -12.02 -26.57 8.86
CA VAL A 323 -13.37 -26.33 8.39
C VAL A 323 -13.37 -25.11 7.46
N ILE A 324 -13.70 -25.33 6.21
CA ILE A 324 -13.94 -24.28 5.23
C ILE A 324 -15.41 -23.88 5.36
N HIS A 325 -15.70 -22.62 5.66
CA HIS A 325 -17.04 -22.07 5.71
C HIS A 325 -17.32 -21.32 4.43
N MET A 326 -18.45 -21.60 3.74
CA MET A 326 -18.76 -20.96 2.48
C MET A 326 -20.27 -20.88 2.18
N ALA A 327 -20.67 -19.89 1.40
CA ALA A 327 -21.99 -19.81 0.77
C ALA A 327 -22.02 -20.59 -0.55
N GLY A 328 -23.18 -20.90 -1.08
CA GLY A 328 -23.31 -21.30 -2.48
C GLY A 328 -22.81 -20.21 -3.43
N ASN A 329 -22.42 -20.54 -4.66
CA ASN A 329 -21.84 -19.63 -5.65
C ASN A 329 -20.56 -18.92 -5.15
N SER A 330 -19.76 -19.59 -4.34
CA SER A 330 -18.51 -19.06 -3.81
C SER A 330 -17.33 -20.02 -3.99
N ILE A 331 -16.12 -19.50 -3.77
CA ILE A 331 -14.88 -20.26 -3.81
C ILE A 331 -14.14 -19.95 -2.51
N GLU A 332 -13.77 -20.98 -1.78
CA GLU A 332 -13.01 -20.82 -0.53
C GLU A 332 -11.81 -21.77 -0.49
N ASN A 333 -10.92 -21.58 0.46
CA ASN A 333 -9.71 -22.34 0.56
C ASN A 333 -9.16 -22.43 2.00
N CYS A 334 -8.25 -23.35 2.18
CA CYS A 334 -7.39 -23.45 3.36
C CYS A 334 -5.99 -23.91 2.94
N GLN A 335 -5.05 -23.75 3.84
CA GLN A 335 -3.69 -24.26 3.69
C GLN A 335 -3.42 -25.45 4.61
N PHE A 336 -2.46 -26.28 4.22
CA PHE A 336 -1.78 -27.20 5.12
C PHE A 336 -0.30 -27.28 4.77
N PHE A 337 0.51 -27.60 5.75
CA PHE A 337 1.97 -27.61 5.64
C PHE A 337 2.55 -28.96 6.00
N LEU A 338 3.66 -29.29 5.34
CA LEU A 338 4.50 -30.45 5.66
C LEU A 338 5.92 -29.98 5.97
N ALA A 339 6.48 -30.42 7.10
CA ALA A 339 7.84 -30.13 7.51
C ALA A 339 8.55 -31.40 8.02
N PRO A 340 9.44 -32.02 7.21
CA PRO A 340 10.17 -33.22 7.61
C PRO A 340 11.47 -32.86 8.33
N GLU A 341 11.93 -33.77 9.25
CA GLU A 341 13.23 -33.65 9.91
C GLU A 341 14.42 -33.94 8.98
N ALA A 342 14.19 -34.66 7.88
CA ALA A 342 15.20 -34.95 6.83
C ALA A 342 14.61 -34.68 5.44
N ASP A 343 15.46 -34.45 4.42
CA ASP A 343 15.02 -34.32 3.03
C ASP A 343 14.12 -35.49 2.63
N ARG A 344 12.91 -35.22 2.14
CA ARG A 344 11.92 -36.25 1.85
C ARG A 344 10.95 -35.82 0.76
N SER A 345 10.47 -36.82 -0.01
CA SER A 345 9.48 -36.58 -1.09
C SER A 345 8.12 -37.15 -0.68
N PHE A 346 7.06 -36.35 -0.95
CA PHE A 346 5.69 -36.68 -0.58
C PHE A 346 4.77 -36.68 -1.80
N SER A 347 3.91 -37.71 -1.90
CA SER A 347 2.72 -37.64 -2.73
C SER A 347 1.52 -37.26 -1.86
N VAL A 348 0.79 -36.25 -2.29
CA VAL A 348 -0.37 -35.74 -1.57
C VAL A 348 -1.62 -35.96 -2.41
N SER A 349 -2.67 -36.49 -1.79
CA SER A 349 -3.96 -36.68 -2.43
C SER A 349 -5.12 -36.27 -1.53
N LEU A 350 -6.21 -35.84 -2.15
CA LEU A 350 -7.44 -35.43 -1.49
C LEU A 350 -8.59 -36.23 -2.11
N SER A 351 -9.43 -36.84 -1.27
CA SER A 351 -10.66 -37.45 -1.75
C SER A 351 -11.68 -36.37 -2.17
N ASP A 352 -12.74 -36.76 -2.88
CA ASP A 352 -13.85 -35.85 -3.11
C ASP A 352 -14.45 -35.41 -1.76
N PHE A 353 -14.87 -34.15 -1.69
CA PHE A 353 -15.72 -33.67 -0.60
C PHE A 353 -17.12 -34.23 -0.82
N ALA A 354 -17.63 -34.99 0.11
CA ALA A 354 -18.97 -35.59 0.02
C ALA A 354 -19.76 -35.35 1.32
N ASP A 355 -21.09 -35.07 1.14
CA ASP A 355 -22.04 -35.05 2.23
C ASP A 355 -22.62 -36.43 2.52
N ALA A 356 -23.47 -36.54 3.53
CA ALA A 356 -24.13 -37.81 3.93
C ALA A 356 -25.11 -38.36 2.85
N ASN A 357 -25.52 -37.52 1.89
CA ASN A 357 -26.44 -37.87 0.81
C ASN A 357 -25.71 -38.26 -0.49
N GLY A 358 -24.38 -38.07 -0.52
CA GLY A 358 -23.55 -38.34 -1.70
C GLY A 358 -23.43 -37.17 -2.66
N ASN A 359 -23.86 -35.94 -2.29
CA ASN A 359 -23.53 -34.72 -3.02
C ASN A 359 -22.03 -34.44 -2.86
N THR A 360 -21.42 -33.87 -3.91
CA THR A 360 -19.96 -33.64 -3.90
C THR A 360 -19.62 -32.22 -4.32
N LEU A 361 -18.59 -31.63 -3.69
CA LEU A 361 -18.04 -30.35 -4.09
C LEU A 361 -16.83 -30.52 -5.02
N LYS A 362 -16.69 -29.63 -6.00
CA LYS A 362 -15.47 -29.49 -6.80
C LYS A 362 -14.33 -29.00 -5.90
N ALA A 363 -13.19 -29.67 -5.96
CA ALA A 363 -12.00 -29.27 -5.24
C ALA A 363 -10.74 -29.40 -6.09
N LYS A 364 -9.71 -28.63 -5.77
CA LYS A 364 -8.40 -28.68 -6.41
C LYS A 364 -7.29 -28.55 -5.37
N LEU A 365 -6.26 -29.38 -5.53
CA LEU A 365 -5.07 -29.33 -4.70
C LEU A 365 -3.98 -28.54 -5.43
N LEU A 366 -3.47 -27.49 -4.80
CA LEU A 366 -2.39 -26.64 -5.29
C LEU A 366 -1.20 -26.71 -4.33
N ARG A 367 -0.05 -26.38 -4.81
CA ARG A 367 1.14 -26.23 -3.94
C ARG A 367 1.62 -24.78 -3.94
N GLU A 368 2.16 -24.34 -2.83
CA GLU A 368 2.84 -23.06 -2.79
C GLU A 368 4.19 -23.14 -3.49
N HIS A 369 4.44 -22.17 -4.35
CA HIS A 369 5.73 -21.93 -4.96
C HIS A 369 6.39 -20.75 -4.28
N TYR A 370 7.61 -20.96 -3.78
CA TYR A 370 8.33 -19.95 -3.00
C TYR A 370 9.30 -19.18 -3.88
N VAL A 371 9.26 -17.86 -3.76
CA VAL A 371 10.12 -16.93 -4.49
C VAL A 371 11.07 -16.26 -3.51
N ASN A 372 12.35 -16.15 -3.87
CA ASN A 372 13.31 -15.43 -3.05
C ASN A 372 13.14 -13.92 -3.22
N VAL A 373 12.73 -13.24 -2.16
CA VAL A 373 12.63 -11.79 -2.12
C VAL A 373 13.46 -11.28 -0.94
N ASN A 374 14.54 -10.56 -1.22
CA ASN A 374 15.43 -10.01 -0.20
C ASN A 374 15.96 -11.06 0.81
N GLY A 375 16.21 -12.28 0.36
CA GLY A 375 16.68 -13.39 1.20
C GLY A 375 15.59 -14.17 1.94
N LYS A 376 14.33 -13.76 1.82
CA LYS A 376 13.16 -14.49 2.33
C LYS A 376 12.53 -15.31 1.22
N MET A 377 12.21 -16.58 1.50
CA MET A 377 11.47 -17.44 0.58
C MET A 377 9.97 -17.28 0.84
N ILE A 378 9.32 -16.47 0.00
CA ILE A 378 7.91 -16.05 0.17
C ILE A 378 7.01 -16.95 -0.68
N PRO A 379 5.89 -17.48 -0.13
CA PRO A 379 4.88 -18.16 -0.93
C PRO A 379 4.08 -17.13 -1.74
N ASP A 380 3.92 -17.35 -3.05
CA ASP A 380 3.01 -16.53 -3.84
C ASP A 380 2.30 -17.32 -4.97
N ALA A 381 3.01 -17.84 -5.99
CA ALA A 381 2.35 -18.63 -7.04
C ALA A 381 1.80 -19.97 -6.52
N LEU A 382 0.63 -20.37 -7.02
CA LEU A 382 -0.09 -21.57 -6.60
C LEU A 382 -0.31 -22.55 -7.78
N PRO A 383 0.76 -23.18 -8.32
CA PRO A 383 0.60 -24.17 -9.37
C PRO A 383 -0.12 -25.42 -8.85
N PRO A 384 -0.81 -26.19 -9.73
CA PRO A 384 -1.37 -27.48 -9.36
C PRO A 384 -0.28 -28.44 -8.88
N VAL A 385 -0.66 -29.38 -7.99
CA VAL A 385 0.22 -30.47 -7.60
C VAL A 385 0.32 -31.45 -8.76
N ASP A 386 1.52 -31.59 -9.30
CA ASP A 386 1.85 -32.52 -10.38
C ASP A 386 2.98 -33.45 -9.94
N GLY A 387 2.59 -34.61 -9.35
CA GLY A 387 3.53 -35.59 -8.83
C GLY A 387 4.08 -35.30 -7.44
N PRO A 388 5.09 -36.08 -7.01
CA PRO A 388 5.69 -35.96 -5.70
C PRO A 388 6.44 -34.64 -5.50
N VAL A 389 6.31 -34.07 -4.29
CA VAL A 389 6.96 -32.83 -3.89
C VAL A 389 8.08 -33.14 -2.90
N THR A 390 9.29 -32.68 -3.18
CA THR A 390 10.44 -32.84 -2.29
C THR A 390 10.55 -31.66 -1.35
N VAL A 391 10.55 -31.93 -0.04
CA VAL A 391 10.72 -30.94 1.03
C VAL A 391 12.06 -31.17 1.71
N LYS A 392 12.81 -30.08 1.86
CA LYS A 392 14.13 -30.09 2.52
C LYS A 392 13.99 -30.08 4.03
N SER A 393 14.94 -30.70 4.72
CA SER A 393 15.07 -30.52 6.18
C SER A 393 15.25 -29.04 6.53
N GLY A 394 14.57 -28.58 7.57
CA GLY A 394 14.56 -27.19 7.98
C GLY A 394 13.70 -26.28 7.12
N CYS A 395 12.88 -26.84 6.22
CA CYS A 395 11.89 -26.14 5.41
C CYS A 395 10.49 -26.69 5.64
N SER A 396 9.48 -25.86 5.49
CA SER A 396 8.09 -26.26 5.30
C SER A 396 7.70 -26.17 3.84
N GLN A 397 6.69 -26.94 3.44
CA GLN A 397 6.02 -26.84 2.13
C GLN A 397 4.54 -26.68 2.35
N GLY A 398 4.02 -25.56 1.90
CA GLY A 398 2.58 -25.26 1.91
C GLY A 398 1.85 -25.84 0.70
N PHE A 399 0.61 -26.22 0.95
CA PHE A 399 -0.35 -26.67 -0.05
C PHE A 399 -1.68 -25.97 0.21
N VAL A 400 -2.43 -25.71 -0.86
CA VAL A 400 -3.75 -25.07 -0.80
C VAL A 400 -4.82 -26.04 -1.27
N ILE A 401 -5.87 -26.21 -0.49
CA ILE A 401 -7.10 -26.89 -0.86
C ILE A 401 -8.10 -25.80 -1.25
N LYS A 402 -8.43 -25.71 -2.53
CA LYS A 402 -9.41 -24.79 -3.10
C LYS A 402 -10.70 -25.53 -3.41
N VAL A 403 -11.83 -25.01 -2.92
CA VAL A 403 -13.15 -25.63 -3.02
C VAL A 403 -14.14 -24.66 -3.66
N TRP A 404 -15.02 -25.19 -4.52
CA TRP A 404 -16.10 -24.47 -5.18
C TRP A 404 -17.43 -25.02 -4.71
N ALA A 405 -18.37 -24.16 -4.36
CA ALA A 405 -19.76 -24.48 -4.21
C ALA A 405 -20.56 -23.84 -5.36
N ASP A 406 -21.33 -24.63 -6.06
CA ASP A 406 -22.25 -24.13 -7.07
C ASP A 406 -23.40 -23.32 -6.44
N LYS A 407 -24.16 -22.55 -7.25
CA LYS A 407 -25.22 -21.68 -6.74
C LYS A 407 -26.32 -22.45 -6.01
N ASP A 408 -26.66 -23.64 -6.51
CA ASP A 408 -27.70 -24.50 -5.96
C ASP A 408 -27.14 -25.65 -5.11
N GLU A 409 -25.89 -25.47 -4.60
CA GLU A 409 -25.25 -26.51 -3.79
C GLU A 409 -26.05 -26.77 -2.51
N PRO A 410 -26.35 -28.03 -2.18
CA PRO A 410 -27.05 -28.35 -0.95
C PRO A 410 -26.28 -27.88 0.31
N ALA A 411 -26.99 -27.22 1.21
CA ALA A 411 -26.42 -26.80 2.48
C ALA A 411 -26.08 -28.00 3.38
N GLY A 412 -24.98 -27.93 4.10
CA GLY A 412 -24.57 -28.97 5.03
C GLY A 412 -23.07 -29.18 5.12
N LEU A 413 -22.69 -30.23 5.82
CA LEU A 413 -21.30 -30.59 6.07
C LEU A 413 -20.82 -31.60 5.02
N TYR A 414 -19.78 -31.23 4.29
CA TYR A 414 -19.04 -32.09 3.36
C TYR A 414 -17.71 -32.48 3.96
N THR A 415 -17.25 -33.71 3.74
CA THR A 415 -16.00 -34.20 4.28
C THR A 415 -15.12 -34.76 3.18
N ALA A 416 -13.84 -34.43 3.20
CA ALA A 416 -12.80 -35.06 2.40
C ALA A 416 -11.68 -35.58 3.30
N THR A 417 -10.93 -36.58 2.82
CA THR A 417 -9.75 -37.10 3.49
C THR A 417 -8.51 -36.70 2.71
N LEU A 418 -7.63 -35.95 3.39
CA LEU A 418 -6.28 -35.64 2.94
C LEU A 418 -5.37 -36.82 3.29
N THR A 419 -4.58 -37.29 2.34
CA THR A 419 -3.64 -38.38 2.50
C THR A 419 -2.25 -37.98 2.05
N VAL A 420 -1.25 -38.12 2.90
CA VAL A 420 0.17 -37.88 2.58
C VAL A 420 0.88 -39.25 2.58
N THR A 421 1.48 -39.56 1.45
CA THR A 421 2.24 -40.77 1.20
C THR A 421 3.71 -40.44 1.03
N ASP A 422 4.57 -41.13 1.72
CA ASP A 422 6.00 -41.09 1.44
C ASP A 422 6.28 -41.65 0.05
N ALA A 423 6.81 -40.84 -0.85
CA ALA A 423 6.92 -41.17 -2.26
C ALA A 423 7.92 -42.32 -2.54
N ASP A 424 8.93 -42.50 -1.71
CA ASP A 424 9.95 -43.54 -1.88
C ASP A 424 9.45 -44.94 -1.42
N SER A 425 8.75 -44.97 -0.31
CA SER A 425 8.27 -46.20 0.29
C SER A 425 6.84 -46.62 -0.10
N GLY A 426 6.05 -45.65 -0.62
CA GLY A 426 4.63 -45.84 -0.90
C GLY A 426 3.76 -45.91 0.36
N LYS A 427 4.27 -45.61 1.53
CA LYS A 427 3.56 -45.73 2.81
C LYS A 427 2.75 -44.46 3.12
N VAL A 428 1.53 -44.63 3.60
CA VAL A 428 0.68 -43.54 4.07
C VAL A 428 1.12 -43.10 5.45
N ILE A 429 1.70 -41.93 5.58
CA ILE A 429 2.36 -41.42 6.78
C ILE A 429 1.58 -40.33 7.51
N LYS A 430 0.64 -39.63 6.84
CA LYS A 430 -0.29 -38.68 7.45
C LYS A 430 -1.67 -38.80 6.80
N THR A 431 -2.70 -38.67 7.62
CA THR A 431 -4.08 -38.54 7.19
C THR A 431 -4.75 -37.44 8.01
N ALA A 432 -5.67 -36.72 7.38
CA ALA A 432 -6.54 -35.77 8.08
C ALA A 432 -7.88 -35.65 7.39
N ASN A 433 -8.93 -35.34 8.13
CA ASN A 433 -10.17 -34.89 7.54
C ASN A 433 -10.11 -33.39 7.28
N VAL A 434 -10.67 -32.98 6.16
CA VAL A 434 -10.95 -31.58 5.81
C VAL A 434 -12.45 -31.46 5.58
N TYR A 435 -13.05 -30.48 6.16
CA TYR A 435 -14.48 -30.25 6.10
C TYR A 435 -14.80 -28.97 5.36
N THR A 436 -15.96 -28.97 4.68
CA THR A 436 -16.57 -27.77 4.13
C THR A 436 -18.01 -27.67 4.63
N TYR A 437 -18.34 -26.56 5.29
CA TYR A 437 -19.69 -26.27 5.71
C TYR A 437 -20.31 -25.24 4.75
N VAL A 438 -21.28 -25.71 3.96
CA VAL A 438 -22.02 -24.87 3.00
C VAL A 438 -23.26 -24.32 3.69
N TYR A 439 -23.38 -23.00 3.76
CA TYR A 439 -24.55 -22.32 4.33
C TYR A 439 -25.76 -22.38 3.39
N GLY A 440 -26.98 -22.27 3.94
CA GLY A 440 -28.23 -22.39 3.20
C GLY A 440 -28.60 -21.16 2.37
N PHE A 441 -27.64 -20.42 1.86
CA PHE A 441 -27.84 -19.30 0.93
C PHE A 441 -26.68 -19.23 -0.06
N SER A 442 -26.86 -18.45 -1.13
CA SER A 442 -25.85 -18.30 -2.17
C SER A 442 -25.52 -16.84 -2.44
N LEU A 443 -24.26 -16.57 -2.80
CA LEU A 443 -23.86 -15.25 -3.28
C LEU A 443 -24.55 -14.94 -4.62
N SER A 444 -24.91 -13.67 -4.84
CA SER A 444 -25.40 -13.21 -6.12
C SER A 444 -24.41 -13.49 -7.26
N ASP A 445 -24.92 -13.76 -8.46
CA ASP A 445 -24.08 -13.78 -9.67
C ASP A 445 -23.56 -12.37 -9.99
N GLU A 446 -24.33 -11.33 -9.68
CA GLU A 446 -23.93 -9.96 -9.81
C GLU A 446 -22.93 -9.61 -8.68
N THR A 447 -21.71 -9.23 -9.05
CA THR A 447 -20.68 -8.85 -8.09
C THR A 447 -20.93 -7.42 -7.60
N ALA A 448 -21.04 -7.23 -6.28
CA ALA A 448 -21.35 -5.94 -5.68
C ALA A 448 -20.21 -4.93 -5.86
N LEU A 449 -18.96 -5.32 -5.57
CA LEU A 449 -17.80 -4.49 -5.79
C LEU A 449 -17.44 -4.43 -7.27
N ARG A 450 -17.32 -3.24 -7.84
CA ARG A 450 -16.74 -3.08 -9.18
C ARG A 450 -15.24 -3.27 -9.12
N THR A 451 -14.67 -3.98 -10.08
CA THR A 451 -13.22 -4.12 -10.15
C THR A 451 -12.74 -3.71 -11.53
N ALA A 452 -11.60 -3.04 -11.57
CA ALA A 452 -10.95 -2.66 -12.82
C ALA A 452 -9.46 -2.98 -12.70
N ILE A 453 -9.07 -4.15 -13.22
CA ILE A 453 -7.69 -4.62 -13.15
C ILE A 453 -7.11 -4.68 -14.56
N ASN A 454 -5.96 -4.02 -14.81
CA ASN A 454 -5.32 -4.18 -16.11
C ASN A 454 -4.79 -5.62 -16.26
N MET A 455 -4.84 -6.11 -17.49
CA MET A 455 -4.31 -7.40 -17.88
C MET A 455 -3.67 -7.25 -19.26
N GLY A 456 -2.35 -7.36 -19.31
CA GLY A 456 -1.57 -7.15 -20.52
C GLY A 456 -1.68 -8.31 -21.49
N ASP A 457 -2.46 -8.16 -22.55
CA ASP A 457 -2.64 -9.16 -23.59
C ASP A 457 -1.30 -9.56 -24.24
N TRP A 458 -0.43 -8.58 -24.50
CA TRP A 458 0.89 -8.85 -25.06
C TRP A 458 1.80 -9.62 -24.10
N ALA A 459 1.78 -9.32 -22.81
CA ALA A 459 2.56 -10.04 -21.79
C ALA A 459 2.15 -11.53 -21.75
N ILE A 460 0.84 -11.79 -21.78
CA ILE A 460 0.31 -13.16 -21.85
C ILE A 460 0.84 -13.86 -23.10
N VAL A 461 0.54 -13.34 -24.28
CA VAL A 461 0.86 -13.98 -25.55
C VAL A 461 2.36 -14.21 -25.73
N SER A 462 3.20 -13.21 -25.42
CA SER A 462 4.65 -13.31 -25.59
C SER A 462 5.26 -14.42 -24.73
N THR A 463 4.71 -14.68 -23.55
CA THR A 463 5.19 -15.75 -22.66
C THR A 463 4.98 -17.14 -23.27
N TYR A 464 3.86 -17.36 -23.98
CA TYR A 464 3.59 -18.61 -24.70
C TYR A 464 4.44 -18.72 -25.96
N GLN A 465 4.50 -17.65 -26.76
CA GLN A 465 5.31 -17.63 -28.00
C GLN A 465 6.79 -17.88 -27.72
N SER A 466 7.33 -17.31 -26.64
CA SER A 466 8.73 -17.53 -26.26
C SER A 466 9.06 -18.99 -25.94
N ARG A 467 8.05 -19.81 -25.65
CA ARG A 467 8.15 -21.25 -25.37
C ARG A 467 7.72 -22.14 -26.52
N GLY A 468 7.40 -21.54 -27.68
CA GLY A 468 6.96 -22.28 -28.86
C GLY A 468 5.53 -22.82 -28.79
N MET A 469 4.74 -22.39 -27.80
CA MET A 469 3.33 -22.71 -27.69
C MET A 469 2.54 -21.69 -28.52
N ASN A 470 2.15 -22.08 -29.76
CA ASN A 470 1.55 -21.17 -30.75
C ASN A 470 0.25 -21.70 -31.34
N ASP A 471 -0.35 -22.73 -30.77
CA ASP A 471 -1.56 -23.42 -31.26
C ASP A 471 -2.85 -22.83 -30.66
N TYR A 472 -2.93 -21.51 -30.67
CA TYR A 472 -4.07 -20.74 -30.15
C TYR A 472 -4.37 -19.53 -31.01
N GLU A 473 -5.64 -19.09 -31.00
CA GLU A 473 -6.04 -17.78 -31.48
C GLU A 473 -5.75 -16.75 -30.38
N TYR A 474 -5.19 -15.58 -30.75
CA TYR A 474 -4.69 -14.54 -29.82
C TYR A 474 -5.73 -14.17 -28.75
N TRP A 475 -6.95 -13.89 -29.18
CA TRP A 475 -8.01 -13.47 -28.25
C TRP A 475 -8.62 -14.63 -27.48
N ASP A 476 -8.55 -15.85 -27.95
CA ASP A 476 -9.01 -17.03 -27.22
C ASP A 476 -8.05 -17.35 -26.05
N LEU A 477 -6.74 -17.14 -26.22
CA LEU A 477 -5.80 -17.20 -25.10
C LEU A 477 -6.07 -16.11 -24.06
N TYR A 478 -6.26 -14.85 -24.51
CA TYR A 478 -6.63 -13.75 -23.62
C TYR A 478 -7.94 -14.04 -22.86
N LYS A 479 -8.93 -14.62 -23.54
CA LYS A 479 -10.19 -15.06 -22.94
C LYS A 479 -10.00 -16.02 -21.77
N ILE A 480 -9.10 -16.99 -21.88
CA ILE A 480 -8.83 -17.97 -20.80
C ILE A 480 -8.40 -17.23 -19.52
N TYR A 481 -7.55 -16.22 -19.66
CA TYR A 481 -7.10 -15.39 -18.53
C TYR A 481 -8.20 -14.48 -18.00
N TYR A 482 -9.01 -13.92 -18.89
CA TYR A 482 -10.14 -13.09 -18.50
C TYR A 482 -11.18 -13.90 -17.72
N ASP A 483 -11.55 -15.08 -18.21
CA ASP A 483 -12.51 -15.97 -17.57
C ASP A 483 -12.03 -16.44 -16.20
N PHE A 484 -10.73 -16.66 -16.06
CA PHE A 484 -10.11 -16.97 -14.78
C PHE A 484 -10.27 -15.81 -13.77
N LEU A 485 -10.02 -14.56 -14.17
CA LEU A 485 -10.29 -13.40 -13.31
C LEU A 485 -11.80 -13.29 -12.99
N LEU A 486 -12.66 -13.50 -13.98
CA LEU A 486 -14.11 -13.40 -13.81
C LEU A 486 -14.66 -14.51 -12.89
N GLU A 487 -14.09 -15.71 -12.91
CA GLU A 487 -14.38 -16.76 -11.93
C GLU A 487 -14.07 -16.29 -10.50
N ASN A 488 -12.99 -15.52 -10.32
CA ASN A 488 -12.61 -14.90 -9.07
C ASN A 488 -13.35 -13.57 -8.77
N ARG A 489 -14.45 -13.26 -9.50
CA ARG A 489 -15.28 -12.06 -9.38
C ARG A 489 -14.54 -10.76 -9.70
N ILE A 490 -13.54 -10.83 -10.56
CA ILE A 490 -12.68 -9.72 -10.97
C ILE A 490 -12.92 -9.41 -12.45
N CYS A 491 -13.15 -8.12 -12.76
CA CYS A 491 -13.24 -7.63 -14.13
C CYS A 491 -11.90 -7.00 -14.55
N ALA A 492 -11.38 -7.39 -15.72
CA ALA A 492 -10.25 -6.70 -16.30
C ALA A 492 -10.69 -5.46 -17.09
N TYR A 493 -9.76 -4.50 -17.34
CA TYR A 493 -10.03 -3.30 -18.12
C TYR A 493 -10.64 -3.59 -19.49
N ARG A 494 -10.19 -4.64 -20.13
CA ARG A 494 -10.55 -5.00 -21.48
C ARG A 494 -11.35 -6.29 -21.48
N LEU A 495 -12.52 -6.28 -22.14
CA LEU A 495 -13.27 -7.50 -22.42
C LEU A 495 -12.48 -8.39 -23.40
N PRO A 496 -12.71 -9.72 -23.42
CA PRO A 496 -11.99 -10.63 -24.32
C PRO A 496 -12.16 -10.31 -25.80
N TYR A 497 -13.24 -9.69 -26.16
CA TYR A 497 -13.57 -9.33 -27.53
C TYR A 497 -13.90 -7.84 -27.66
N ARG A 498 -13.67 -7.28 -28.84
CA ARG A 498 -14.04 -5.91 -29.19
C ARG A 498 -15.52 -5.78 -29.49
N LEU A 499 -16.05 -4.57 -29.45
CA LEU A 499 -17.48 -4.31 -29.68
C LEU A 499 -17.98 -4.66 -31.10
N ASP A 500 -17.08 -4.76 -32.09
CA ASP A 500 -17.39 -5.20 -33.43
C ASP A 500 -17.40 -6.73 -33.58
N ASP A 501 -17.01 -7.48 -32.57
CA ASP A 501 -17.09 -8.94 -32.51
C ASP A 501 -18.37 -9.37 -31.77
N GLY A 502 -19.25 -10.11 -32.42
CA GLY A 502 -20.52 -10.57 -31.83
C GLY A 502 -20.38 -11.39 -30.55
N ARG A 503 -19.20 -12.01 -30.30
CA ARG A 503 -18.91 -12.77 -29.08
C ARG A 503 -18.88 -11.89 -27.83
N VAL A 504 -18.64 -10.58 -27.99
CA VAL A 504 -18.61 -9.62 -26.84
C VAL A 504 -19.97 -9.59 -26.11
N THR A 505 -21.07 -9.88 -26.81
CA THR A 505 -22.44 -9.84 -26.23
C THR A 505 -22.59 -10.79 -25.05
N GLU A 506 -21.90 -11.94 -25.07
CA GLU A 506 -21.88 -12.87 -23.94
C GLU A 506 -21.38 -12.16 -22.65
N TYR A 507 -20.27 -11.41 -22.76
CA TYR A 507 -19.69 -10.70 -21.63
C TYR A 507 -20.50 -9.47 -21.20
N LEU A 508 -21.04 -8.73 -22.15
CA LEU A 508 -21.92 -7.59 -21.84
C LEU A 508 -23.17 -8.02 -21.07
N ASN A 509 -23.68 -9.22 -21.33
CA ASN A 509 -24.84 -9.81 -20.63
C ASN A 509 -24.46 -10.60 -19.38
N ASN A 510 -23.19 -10.93 -19.17
CA ASN A 510 -22.76 -11.68 -18.00
C ASN A 510 -22.95 -10.83 -16.73
N PRO A 511 -23.70 -11.31 -15.72
CA PRO A 511 -23.94 -10.57 -14.49
C PRO A 511 -22.66 -10.32 -13.67
N ARG A 512 -21.66 -11.20 -13.77
CA ARG A 512 -20.36 -11.00 -13.10
C ARG A 512 -19.53 -9.88 -13.72
N VAL A 513 -19.75 -9.54 -15.00
CA VAL A 513 -19.11 -8.38 -15.64
C VAL A 513 -19.82 -7.13 -15.19
N ASN A 514 -19.21 -6.34 -14.33
CA ASN A 514 -19.76 -5.10 -13.76
C ASN A 514 -18.95 -3.84 -14.11
N SER A 515 -17.78 -4.00 -14.76
CA SER A 515 -16.96 -2.89 -15.23
C SER A 515 -16.10 -3.27 -16.44
N PHE A 516 -15.82 -2.29 -17.31
CA PHE A 516 -14.82 -2.36 -18.38
C PHE A 516 -14.51 -0.96 -18.92
N VAL A 517 -13.31 -0.78 -19.51
CA VAL A 517 -12.87 0.49 -20.10
C VAL A 517 -13.31 0.57 -21.56
N ILE A 518 -14.16 1.53 -21.91
CA ILE A 518 -14.77 1.66 -23.24
C ILE A 518 -13.72 1.91 -24.31
N ASN A 519 -12.78 2.82 -24.08
CA ASN A 519 -11.71 3.13 -25.02
C ASN A 519 -10.61 2.05 -25.12
N LYS A 520 -10.77 0.91 -24.44
CA LYS A 520 -9.94 -0.31 -24.63
C LYS A 520 -10.61 -1.39 -25.47
N ILE A 521 -11.93 -1.31 -25.67
CA ILE A 521 -12.71 -2.31 -26.44
C ILE A 521 -13.23 -1.78 -27.78
N SER A 522 -13.03 -0.48 -28.07
CA SER A 522 -13.35 0.14 -29.35
C SER A 522 -12.42 1.33 -29.64
N ASP A 523 -11.98 1.47 -30.88
CA ASP A 523 -11.26 2.65 -31.35
C ASP A 523 -12.20 3.74 -31.87
N ASN A 524 -13.51 3.43 -31.98
CA ASN A 524 -14.54 4.34 -32.43
C ASN A 524 -15.53 4.59 -31.29
N GLU A 525 -15.37 5.72 -30.61
CA GLU A 525 -16.19 6.09 -29.45
C GLU A 525 -17.67 6.27 -29.79
N ALA A 526 -17.99 6.82 -30.94
CA ALA A 526 -19.36 7.01 -31.37
C ALA A 526 -20.06 5.64 -31.61
N GLN A 527 -19.37 4.72 -32.27
CA GLN A 527 -19.87 3.35 -32.45
C GLN A 527 -19.98 2.63 -31.10
N ALA A 528 -19.01 2.81 -30.20
CA ALA A 528 -19.06 2.22 -28.87
C ALA A 528 -20.29 2.71 -28.09
N TYR A 529 -20.53 4.01 -28.10
CA TYR A 529 -21.68 4.61 -27.44
C TYR A 529 -23.00 4.13 -28.06
N GLU A 530 -23.08 4.06 -29.40
CA GLU A 530 -24.26 3.56 -30.10
C GLU A 530 -24.59 2.10 -29.72
N VAL A 531 -23.59 1.22 -29.71
CA VAL A 531 -23.75 -0.19 -29.33
C VAL A 531 -24.16 -0.33 -27.87
N LEU A 532 -23.42 0.31 -26.95
CA LEU A 532 -23.67 0.20 -25.52
C LEU A 532 -25.01 0.84 -25.10
N SER A 533 -25.44 1.90 -25.78
CA SER A 533 -26.72 2.56 -25.50
C SER A 533 -27.95 1.72 -25.87
N GLN A 534 -27.79 0.64 -26.68
CA GLN A 534 -28.88 -0.29 -26.96
C GLN A 534 -29.39 -1.02 -25.72
N ASN A 535 -28.53 -1.12 -24.69
CA ASN A 535 -28.89 -1.67 -23.39
C ASN A 535 -28.34 -0.79 -22.26
N PRO A 536 -29.19 -0.13 -21.46
CA PRO A 536 -28.73 0.73 -20.36
C PRO A 536 -27.82 0.02 -19.36
N ASN A 537 -27.98 -1.30 -19.18
CA ASN A 537 -27.11 -2.08 -18.28
C ASN A 537 -25.69 -2.24 -18.85
N TRP A 538 -25.52 -2.29 -20.18
CA TRP A 538 -24.19 -2.32 -20.78
C TRP A 538 -23.46 -1.00 -20.60
N LEU A 539 -24.15 0.13 -20.84
CA LEU A 539 -23.56 1.46 -20.69
C LEU A 539 -23.14 1.73 -19.23
N LYS A 540 -23.94 1.28 -18.24
CA LYS A 540 -23.62 1.41 -16.81
C LYS A 540 -22.35 0.66 -16.40
N LYS A 541 -21.99 -0.41 -17.08
CA LYS A 541 -20.77 -1.20 -16.79
C LYS A 541 -19.53 -0.52 -17.36
N GLY A 542 -19.67 0.23 -18.47
CA GLY A 542 -18.57 0.88 -19.18
C GLY A 542 -18.18 2.21 -18.56
N PHE A 543 -16.90 2.54 -18.64
CA PHE A 543 -16.37 3.85 -18.29
C PHE A 543 -15.20 4.22 -19.20
N TYR A 544 -14.90 5.51 -19.29
CA TYR A 544 -13.74 6.02 -20.00
C TYR A 544 -12.58 6.28 -19.05
N TYR A 545 -11.36 6.04 -19.54
CA TYR A 545 -10.13 6.25 -18.81
C TYR A 545 -9.09 6.89 -19.72
N TYR A 546 -8.94 8.22 -19.63
CA TYR A 546 -8.06 8.98 -20.50
C TYR A 546 -6.84 9.54 -19.81
N VAL A 547 -6.98 10.00 -18.57
CA VAL A 547 -5.92 10.66 -17.84
C VAL A 547 -5.62 9.92 -16.55
N ASP A 548 -4.37 9.53 -16.42
CA ASP A 548 -3.84 8.86 -15.25
C ASP A 548 -3.07 9.84 -14.38
N GLU A 549 -3.41 9.85 -13.09
CA GLU A 549 -2.75 10.60 -12.04
C GLU A 549 -2.41 12.04 -12.44
N PRO A 550 -3.41 12.94 -12.54
CA PRO A 550 -3.20 14.33 -12.90
C PRO A 550 -2.50 15.10 -11.77
N THR A 551 -1.18 15.19 -11.84
CA THR A 551 -0.30 15.84 -10.84
C THR A 551 0.13 17.25 -11.24
N ASP A 552 -0.37 17.77 -12.35
CA ASP A 552 -0.08 19.12 -12.85
C ASP A 552 -1.26 19.70 -13.64
N THR A 553 -1.22 21.00 -13.89
CA THR A 553 -2.27 21.73 -14.62
C THR A 553 -2.40 21.28 -16.07
N GLY A 554 -1.34 20.77 -16.69
CA GLY A 554 -1.37 20.25 -18.06
C GLY A 554 -2.23 18.98 -18.14
N LYS A 555 -2.02 18.01 -17.25
CA LYS A 555 -2.86 16.81 -17.14
C LYS A 555 -4.30 17.15 -16.75
N LEU A 556 -4.50 18.11 -15.84
CA LEU A 556 -5.86 18.57 -15.50
C LEU A 556 -6.59 19.19 -16.70
N ASN A 557 -5.91 19.95 -17.53
CA ASN A 557 -6.50 20.48 -18.76
C ASN A 557 -6.83 19.37 -19.77
N GLN A 558 -6.01 18.32 -19.87
CA GLN A 558 -6.32 17.15 -20.70
C GLN A 558 -7.56 16.42 -20.17
N LEU A 559 -7.69 16.27 -18.85
CA LEU A 559 -8.87 15.67 -18.21
C LEU A 559 -10.14 16.50 -18.50
N ALA A 560 -10.05 17.82 -18.40
CA ALA A 560 -11.14 18.73 -18.72
C ALA A 560 -11.56 18.60 -20.19
N ALA A 561 -10.60 18.61 -21.12
CA ALA A 561 -10.89 18.46 -22.54
C ALA A 561 -11.56 17.10 -22.86
N ALA A 562 -11.12 16.02 -22.22
CA ALA A 562 -11.76 14.71 -22.35
C ALA A 562 -13.19 14.72 -21.78
N GLY A 563 -13.40 15.29 -20.59
CA GLY A 563 -14.73 15.39 -19.96
C GLY A 563 -15.70 16.22 -20.80
N ASP A 564 -15.25 17.39 -21.31
CA ASP A 564 -16.05 18.22 -22.21
C ASP A 564 -16.45 17.49 -23.50
N HIS A 565 -15.49 16.78 -24.10
CA HIS A 565 -15.75 15.94 -25.28
C HIS A 565 -16.81 14.86 -24.99
N LEU A 566 -16.67 14.16 -23.86
CA LEU A 566 -17.61 13.11 -23.48
C LEU A 566 -19.00 13.69 -23.19
N ALA A 567 -19.08 14.80 -22.45
CA ALA A 567 -20.35 15.44 -22.11
C ALA A 567 -21.13 15.92 -23.36
N GLN A 568 -20.41 16.43 -24.37
CA GLN A 568 -21.02 16.89 -25.61
C GLN A 568 -21.54 15.77 -26.51
N ASN A 569 -20.84 14.62 -26.53
CA ASN A 569 -21.09 13.58 -27.52
C ASN A 569 -21.77 12.33 -26.97
N PHE A 570 -21.60 12.03 -25.65
CA PHE A 570 -22.01 10.77 -25.04
C PHE A 570 -22.76 10.99 -23.72
N PRO A 571 -24.04 11.40 -23.76
CA PRO A 571 -24.84 11.65 -22.56
C PRO A 571 -24.87 10.42 -21.63
N GLY A 572 -24.66 10.65 -20.34
CA GLY A 572 -24.58 9.58 -19.33
C GLY A 572 -23.24 8.83 -19.30
N TYR A 573 -22.21 9.42 -19.92
CA TYR A 573 -20.85 8.87 -19.83
C TYR A 573 -20.36 8.75 -18.39
N ARG A 574 -19.43 7.83 -18.18
CA ARG A 574 -18.70 7.67 -16.92
C ARG A 574 -17.21 7.78 -17.21
N GLN A 575 -16.52 8.64 -16.47
CA GLN A 575 -15.08 8.84 -16.60
C GLN A 575 -14.40 8.65 -15.24
N VAL A 576 -13.36 7.81 -15.22
CA VAL A 576 -12.46 7.64 -14.09
C VAL A 576 -11.17 8.44 -14.32
N SER A 577 -10.63 8.99 -13.27
CA SER A 577 -9.23 9.43 -13.22
C SER A 577 -8.65 9.06 -11.86
N PRO A 578 -7.73 8.09 -11.79
CA PRO A 578 -6.97 7.85 -10.56
C PRO A 578 -6.20 9.11 -10.17
N PHE A 579 -6.14 9.43 -8.87
CA PHE A 579 -5.42 10.60 -8.38
C PHE A 579 -4.98 10.41 -6.91
N PHE A 580 -3.91 11.10 -6.55
CA PHE A 580 -3.34 11.06 -5.20
C PHE A 580 -2.82 12.42 -4.74
N THR A 581 -3.16 13.49 -5.46
CA THR A 581 -2.78 14.87 -5.14
C THR A 581 -4.01 15.77 -5.11
N ASN A 582 -3.94 16.88 -4.38
CA ASN A 582 -4.97 17.93 -4.40
C ASN A 582 -4.31 19.30 -4.52
N LEU A 583 -3.95 19.66 -5.75
CA LEU A 583 -3.25 20.90 -6.06
C LEU A 583 -4.11 22.13 -5.72
N ASN A 584 -3.47 23.15 -5.18
CA ASN A 584 -4.08 24.47 -5.05
C ASN A 584 -4.00 25.20 -6.42
N LEU A 585 -5.16 25.49 -7.00
CA LEU A 585 -5.26 26.15 -8.32
C LEU A 585 -5.61 27.65 -8.19
N GLY A 586 -5.50 28.22 -6.99
CA GLY A 586 -5.76 29.63 -6.69
C GLY A 586 -7.16 29.84 -6.12
N ASP A 587 -8.18 29.96 -6.95
CA ASP A 587 -9.58 30.18 -6.55
C ASP A 587 -10.28 28.90 -6.08
N ARG A 588 -9.81 27.74 -6.54
CA ARG A 588 -10.29 26.40 -6.19
C ARG A 588 -9.12 25.39 -6.07
N ASP A 589 -9.36 24.25 -5.50
CA ASP A 589 -8.42 23.15 -5.50
C ASP A 589 -8.68 22.15 -6.65
N GLN A 590 -7.82 21.14 -6.77
CA GLN A 590 -7.91 20.14 -7.83
C GLN A 590 -9.22 19.34 -7.76
N ILE A 591 -9.72 18.98 -6.58
CA ILE A 591 -10.97 18.24 -6.43
C ILE A 591 -12.15 19.09 -6.92
N GLU A 592 -12.22 20.37 -6.54
CA GLU A 592 -13.23 21.30 -7.05
C GLU A 592 -13.14 21.54 -8.55
N PHE A 593 -11.95 21.37 -9.13
CA PHE A 593 -11.77 21.40 -10.58
C PHE A 593 -12.30 20.13 -11.24
N MET A 594 -11.91 18.96 -10.70
CA MET A 594 -12.19 17.66 -11.31
C MET A 594 -13.67 17.29 -11.28
N LYS A 595 -14.46 17.80 -10.32
CA LYS A 595 -15.89 17.46 -10.18
C LYS A 595 -16.74 17.80 -11.42
N ASP A 596 -16.28 18.72 -12.25
CA ASP A 596 -16.95 19.07 -13.50
C ASP A 596 -16.74 18.01 -14.60
N TYR A 597 -15.76 17.11 -14.45
CA TYR A 597 -15.28 16.22 -15.51
C TYR A 597 -15.23 14.75 -15.11
N VAL A 598 -15.13 14.43 -13.81
CA VAL A 598 -14.98 13.08 -13.28
C VAL A 598 -16.21 12.67 -12.50
N ASN A 599 -16.67 11.45 -12.68
CA ASN A 599 -17.78 10.87 -11.92
C ASN A 599 -17.46 9.50 -11.30
N ILE A 600 -16.24 8.99 -11.51
CA ILE A 600 -15.65 7.89 -10.76
C ILE A 600 -14.36 8.41 -10.13
N TRP A 601 -14.41 8.62 -8.81
CA TRP A 601 -13.30 9.15 -8.00
C TRP A 601 -12.43 8.01 -7.51
N CYS A 602 -11.31 7.77 -8.19
CA CYS A 602 -10.41 6.67 -7.87
C CYS A 602 -9.18 7.21 -7.13
N THR A 603 -9.00 6.80 -5.87
CA THR A 603 -7.92 7.34 -5.03
C THR A 603 -7.21 6.26 -4.22
N LYS A 604 -6.02 6.57 -3.74
CA LYS A 604 -5.29 5.70 -2.79
C LYS A 604 -5.96 5.75 -1.41
N PRO A 605 -5.91 4.67 -0.62
CA PRO A 605 -6.52 4.63 0.72
C PRO A 605 -6.11 5.79 1.63
N PHE A 606 -4.87 6.32 1.50
CA PHE A 606 -4.38 7.39 2.36
C PHE A 606 -5.22 8.69 2.29
N ALA A 607 -6.01 8.89 1.23
CA ALA A 607 -6.92 10.03 1.12
C ALA A 607 -8.01 10.05 2.23
N PHE A 608 -8.31 8.88 2.79
CA PHE A 608 -9.27 8.69 3.88
C PHE A 608 -8.62 8.64 5.27
N THR A 609 -7.31 8.85 5.38
CA THR A 609 -6.64 8.82 6.68
C THR A 609 -7.11 9.98 7.55
N PRO A 610 -7.63 9.72 8.75
CA PRO A 610 -7.91 10.78 9.72
C PRO A 610 -6.62 11.57 10.03
N ARG A 611 -6.72 12.89 10.17
CA ARG A 611 -5.53 13.74 10.36
C ARG A 611 -4.67 13.31 11.56
N GLU A 612 -5.31 12.98 12.67
CA GLU A 612 -4.64 12.50 13.86
C GLU A 612 -3.87 11.18 13.64
N LYS A 613 -4.29 10.39 12.66
CA LYS A 613 -3.65 9.11 12.31
C LYS A 613 -2.70 9.18 11.13
N ALA A 614 -2.76 10.21 10.30
CA ALA A 614 -1.77 10.43 9.24
C ALA A 614 -0.34 10.62 9.80
N ILE A 615 -0.22 11.10 11.01
CA ILE A 615 1.05 11.18 11.75
C ILE A 615 1.68 9.78 11.94
N ILE A 616 0.86 8.75 12.16
CA ILE A 616 1.32 7.35 12.28
C ILE A 616 1.88 6.84 10.95
N ALA A 617 1.25 7.23 9.86
CA ALA A 617 1.58 6.75 8.53
C ALA A 617 2.81 7.45 7.90
N GLY A 618 3.27 8.56 8.48
CA GLY A 618 4.36 9.37 7.90
C GLY A 618 4.03 9.92 6.50
N THR A 619 2.75 9.91 6.12
CA THR A 619 2.28 10.30 4.80
C THR A 619 1.85 11.77 4.78
N GLN A 620 2.03 12.38 3.63
CA GLN A 620 1.44 13.68 3.37
C GLN A 620 -0.09 13.55 3.30
N PHE A 621 -0.81 14.54 3.84
CA PHE A 621 -2.24 14.64 3.65
C PHE A 621 -2.56 14.88 2.17
N MET A 622 -3.63 14.25 1.68
CA MET A 622 -4.13 14.55 0.35
C MET A 622 -4.70 15.97 0.25
N THR A 623 -5.30 16.44 1.35
CA THR A 623 -5.85 17.80 1.48
C THR A 623 -5.14 18.53 2.61
N SER A 624 -4.83 19.82 2.44
CA SER A 624 -4.32 20.66 3.53
C SER A 624 -5.45 21.04 4.50
N SER A 625 -5.09 21.41 5.73
CA SER A 625 -6.06 21.91 6.72
C SER A 625 -6.88 23.08 6.20
N ALA A 626 -6.26 23.99 5.44
CA ALA A 626 -6.97 25.12 4.82
C ALA A 626 -7.96 24.69 3.72
N GLN A 627 -7.67 23.57 3.02
CA GLN A 627 -8.61 23.00 2.06
C GLN A 627 -9.77 22.33 2.78
N ASP A 628 -9.48 21.58 3.86
CA ASP A 628 -10.51 20.92 4.67
C ASP A 628 -11.44 21.96 5.33
N GLU A 629 -10.89 23.06 5.86
CA GLU A 629 -11.70 24.14 6.42
C GLU A 629 -12.62 24.79 5.36
N LYS A 630 -12.12 24.95 4.13
CA LYS A 630 -12.85 25.60 3.06
C LYS A 630 -13.88 24.70 2.37
N TYR A 631 -13.58 23.43 2.20
CA TYR A 631 -14.34 22.53 1.33
C TYR A 631 -14.87 21.27 2.04
N GLY A 632 -14.45 21.01 3.26
CA GLY A 632 -14.63 19.76 3.99
C GLY A 632 -13.52 18.76 3.72
N THR A 633 -13.39 17.78 4.60
CA THR A 633 -12.44 16.66 4.46
C THR A 633 -12.69 15.87 3.19
N PHE A 634 -11.68 15.10 2.74
CA PHE A 634 -11.84 14.27 1.56
C PHE A 634 -13.07 13.34 1.66
N ALA A 635 -13.24 12.67 2.80
CA ALA A 635 -14.38 11.78 3.04
C ALA A 635 -15.72 12.51 2.93
N GLU A 636 -15.86 13.68 3.55
CA GLU A 636 -17.09 14.49 3.47
C GLU A 636 -17.41 14.92 2.04
N ARG A 637 -16.38 15.28 1.26
CA ARG A 637 -16.52 15.65 -0.16
C ARG A 637 -16.98 14.47 -1.01
N MET A 638 -16.40 13.27 -0.80
CA MET A 638 -16.85 12.07 -1.52
C MET A 638 -18.27 11.68 -1.13
N ALA A 639 -18.63 11.76 0.14
CA ALA A 639 -19.98 11.52 0.60
C ALA A 639 -21.01 12.52 0.03
N ALA A 640 -20.61 13.79 -0.20
CA ALA A 640 -21.45 14.77 -0.88
C ALA A 640 -21.63 14.43 -2.37
N LEU A 641 -20.55 14.10 -3.07
CA LEU A 641 -20.56 13.72 -4.49
C LEU A 641 -21.34 12.41 -4.73
N ALA A 642 -21.30 11.46 -3.81
CA ALA A 642 -22.08 10.22 -3.89
C ALA A 642 -23.59 10.50 -3.94
N LYS A 643 -24.08 11.53 -3.23
CA LYS A 643 -25.50 11.97 -3.29
C LYS A 643 -25.87 12.56 -4.65
N GLU A 644 -24.90 13.00 -5.43
CA GLU A 644 -25.05 13.50 -6.79
C GLU A 644 -24.91 12.39 -7.84
N GLY A 645 -24.65 11.15 -7.40
CA GLY A 645 -24.54 9.96 -8.25
C GLY A 645 -23.10 9.64 -8.72
N HIS A 646 -22.10 10.26 -8.11
CA HIS A 646 -20.70 9.91 -8.33
C HIS A 646 -20.34 8.63 -7.57
N GLU A 647 -19.28 7.95 -8.00
CA GLU A 647 -18.76 6.77 -7.35
C GLU A 647 -17.34 7.04 -6.79
N THR A 648 -17.05 6.47 -5.63
CA THR A 648 -15.71 6.44 -5.07
C THR A 648 -15.13 5.04 -5.23
N TRP A 649 -13.89 4.98 -5.73
CA TRP A 649 -13.12 3.76 -5.91
C TRP A 649 -11.77 3.89 -5.20
N LEU A 650 -11.23 2.79 -4.71
CA LEU A 650 -9.87 2.73 -4.21
C LEU A 650 -8.93 2.14 -5.27
N TYR A 651 -7.64 2.46 -5.17
CA TYR A 651 -6.59 1.74 -5.87
C TYR A 651 -5.32 1.67 -5.04
N VAL A 652 -4.54 0.62 -5.27
CA VAL A 652 -3.18 0.47 -4.76
C VAL A 652 -2.23 0.14 -5.90
N CYS A 653 -0.96 0.37 -5.68
CA CYS A 653 0.15 0.00 -6.54
C CYS A 653 1.37 -0.25 -5.65
N TRP A 654 2.58 0.14 -6.08
CA TRP A 654 3.75 0.14 -5.19
C TRP A 654 3.56 1.03 -3.94
N GLU A 655 2.59 1.90 -3.93
CA GLU A 655 2.11 2.74 -2.82
C GLU A 655 0.59 2.58 -2.60
N PRO A 656 0.11 2.89 -1.37
CA PRO A 656 0.89 3.21 -0.17
C PRO A 656 1.51 1.95 0.44
N GLY A 657 2.69 2.11 1.07
CA GLY A 657 3.28 1.07 1.91
C GLY A 657 2.64 1.01 3.29
N GLN A 658 3.21 0.18 4.19
CA GLN A 658 2.78 0.13 5.59
C GLN A 658 2.69 1.54 6.19
N PRO A 659 1.67 1.82 7.04
CA PRO A 659 0.72 0.87 7.64
C PRO A 659 -0.58 0.64 6.84
N TYR A 660 -0.64 1.01 5.57
CA TYR A 660 -1.82 0.77 4.73
C TYR A 660 -1.86 -0.67 4.20
N ALA A 661 -3.06 -1.23 4.12
CA ALA A 661 -3.26 -2.52 3.47
C ALA A 661 -2.99 -2.42 1.96
N ASN A 662 -2.20 -3.35 1.42
CA ASN A 662 -1.81 -3.38 0.01
C ASN A 662 -1.72 -4.83 -0.51
N TRP A 663 -1.48 -4.99 -1.83
CA TRP A 663 -1.37 -6.30 -2.50
C TRP A 663 0.10 -6.66 -2.82
N LEU A 664 1.05 -6.17 -2.05
CA LEU A 664 2.47 -6.43 -2.26
C LEU A 664 2.88 -7.80 -1.72
N ALA A 665 3.87 -8.42 -2.35
CA ALA A 665 4.33 -9.76 -1.97
C ALA A 665 4.96 -9.82 -0.57
N LEU A 666 5.52 -8.71 -0.08
CA LEU A 666 6.11 -8.60 1.27
C LEU A 666 5.09 -8.21 2.35
N GLY A 667 3.88 -7.78 1.96
CA GLY A 667 2.81 -7.42 2.89
C GLY A 667 2.26 -8.62 3.64
N ASP A 668 1.47 -8.37 4.66
CA ASP A 668 0.75 -9.39 5.41
C ASP A 668 -0.31 -10.06 4.54
N GLY A 669 -0.58 -11.35 4.75
CA GLY A 669 -1.57 -12.08 3.97
C GLY A 669 -3.01 -11.62 4.23
N THR A 670 -3.28 -10.97 5.36
CA THR A 670 -4.59 -10.35 5.64
C THR A 670 -4.84 -9.09 4.84
N GLU A 671 -3.79 -8.35 4.42
CA GLU A 671 -3.91 -7.05 3.76
C GLU A 671 -4.78 -7.06 2.50
N PRO A 672 -4.68 -8.03 1.57
CA PRO A 672 -5.56 -8.05 0.40
C PRO A 672 -7.04 -8.19 0.75
N VAL A 673 -7.37 -8.93 1.82
CA VAL A 673 -8.76 -9.04 2.33
C VAL A 673 -9.19 -7.72 2.93
N VAL A 674 -8.39 -7.17 3.85
CA VAL A 674 -8.66 -5.92 4.57
C VAL A 674 -8.86 -4.75 3.61
N SER A 675 -8.04 -4.64 2.56
CA SER A 675 -8.16 -3.54 1.58
C SER A 675 -9.55 -3.49 0.93
N VAL A 676 -10.18 -4.64 0.76
CA VAL A 676 -11.56 -4.72 0.23
C VAL A 676 -12.60 -4.41 1.31
N TRP A 677 -12.37 -4.80 2.57
CA TRP A 677 -13.21 -4.36 3.69
C TRP A 677 -13.16 -2.83 3.86
N GLN A 678 -11.98 -2.22 3.62
CA GLN A 678 -11.82 -0.77 3.62
C GLN A 678 -12.62 -0.08 2.51
N CYS A 679 -12.90 -0.74 1.38
CA CYS A 679 -13.85 -0.22 0.40
C CYS A 679 -15.24 -0.02 1.05
N LYS A 680 -15.71 -0.99 1.84
CA LYS A 680 -17.00 -0.85 2.52
C LYS A 680 -16.97 0.28 3.56
N MET A 681 -15.91 0.37 4.33
CA MET A 681 -15.72 1.44 5.35
C MET A 681 -15.70 2.85 4.74
N THR A 682 -15.18 3.00 3.53
CA THR A 682 -15.04 4.30 2.85
C THR A 682 -16.16 4.57 1.85
N ASP A 683 -17.24 3.80 1.86
CA ASP A 683 -18.32 3.85 0.87
C ASP A 683 -17.80 3.74 -0.59
N SER A 684 -16.65 3.10 -0.77
CA SER A 684 -16.08 2.88 -2.10
C SER A 684 -16.75 1.66 -2.75
N VAL A 685 -17.29 1.87 -3.94
CA VAL A 685 -18.02 0.84 -4.71
C VAL A 685 -17.18 0.16 -5.78
N GLY A 686 -15.89 0.49 -5.84
CA GLY A 686 -14.98 -0.09 -6.80
C GLY A 686 -13.53 -0.13 -6.33
N PHE A 687 -12.75 -1.01 -6.98
CA PHE A 687 -11.31 -1.16 -6.76
C PHE A 687 -10.59 -1.27 -8.10
N LEU A 688 -9.56 -0.45 -8.26
CA LEU A 688 -8.72 -0.45 -9.45
C LEU A 688 -7.31 -0.97 -9.10
N TYR A 689 -6.73 -1.76 -9.99
CA TYR A 689 -5.33 -2.18 -9.90
C TYR A 689 -4.65 -2.05 -11.26
N TRP A 690 -3.51 -1.40 -11.30
CA TRP A 690 -2.89 -0.94 -12.54
C TRP A 690 -2.43 -2.08 -13.47
N ASP A 691 -2.02 -3.25 -12.96
CA ASP A 691 -1.73 -4.44 -13.76
C ASP A 691 -1.83 -5.73 -12.90
N SER A 692 -2.06 -6.87 -13.55
CA SER A 692 -2.06 -8.21 -12.96
C SER A 692 -1.04 -9.15 -13.60
N THR A 693 -0.42 -8.71 -14.70
CA THR A 693 0.45 -9.51 -15.59
C THR A 693 1.73 -8.76 -15.98
N TYR A 694 2.16 -7.79 -15.14
CA TYR A 694 3.41 -7.05 -15.36
C TYR A 694 4.61 -7.93 -14.99
N TRP A 695 4.84 -8.95 -15.82
CA TRP A 695 5.79 -10.01 -15.54
C TRP A 695 7.22 -9.66 -15.93
N THR A 696 8.17 -10.08 -15.13
CA THR A 696 9.57 -10.25 -15.52
C THR A 696 9.70 -11.40 -16.52
N ALA A 697 10.91 -11.68 -16.98
CA ALA A 697 11.16 -12.82 -17.89
C ALA A 697 10.84 -14.19 -17.24
N ASP A 698 10.94 -14.28 -15.91
CA ASP A 698 10.62 -15.48 -15.12
C ASP A 698 9.84 -15.11 -13.86
N PRO A 699 8.55 -14.76 -14.02
CA PRO A 699 7.76 -14.21 -12.92
C PRO A 699 7.55 -15.18 -11.75
N MET A 700 7.63 -16.49 -11.99
CA MET A 700 7.52 -17.47 -10.90
C MET A 700 8.73 -17.46 -9.96
N ASN A 701 9.89 -16.96 -10.40
CA ASN A 701 11.10 -16.93 -9.59
C ASN A 701 11.66 -15.50 -9.40
N ASP A 702 11.05 -14.51 -10.01
CA ASP A 702 11.51 -13.13 -9.98
C ASP A 702 10.33 -12.15 -9.90
N LEU A 703 10.12 -11.60 -8.71
CA LEU A 703 9.14 -10.55 -8.39
C LEU A 703 9.81 -9.18 -8.26
N THR A 704 10.90 -8.95 -9.00
CA THR A 704 11.63 -7.67 -8.96
C THR A 704 10.68 -6.50 -9.20
N PRO A 705 10.66 -5.52 -8.29
CA PRO A 705 9.73 -4.41 -8.37
C PRO A 705 10.09 -3.45 -9.50
N LEU A 706 9.07 -2.79 -10.06
CA LEU A 706 9.25 -1.66 -10.96
C LEU A 706 9.89 -0.47 -10.23
N VAL A 707 9.45 -0.23 -8.99
CA VAL A 707 9.87 0.90 -8.16
C VAL A 707 10.11 0.42 -6.72
N GLY A 708 11.26 0.78 -6.14
CA GLY A 708 11.56 0.57 -4.73
C GLY A 708 11.72 -0.90 -4.28
N ALA A 709 12.56 -1.13 -3.29
CA ALA A 709 12.88 -2.49 -2.83
C ALA A 709 11.74 -3.18 -2.03
N SER A 710 10.74 -2.42 -1.57
CA SER A 710 9.59 -2.93 -0.81
C SER A 710 8.40 -3.33 -1.68
N SER A 711 8.37 -2.94 -2.96
CA SER A 711 7.23 -3.11 -3.86
C SER A 711 7.26 -4.40 -4.70
N HIS A 712 7.92 -5.45 -4.21
CA HIS A 712 7.95 -6.74 -4.90
C HIS A 712 6.55 -7.28 -5.16
N GLY A 713 6.35 -7.76 -6.40
CA GLY A 713 5.07 -8.31 -6.85
C GLY A 713 4.03 -7.26 -7.25
N ASP A 714 4.35 -5.95 -7.20
CA ASP A 714 3.47 -4.92 -7.74
C ASP A 714 3.21 -5.15 -9.23
N GLY A 715 1.95 -5.06 -9.65
CA GLY A 715 1.53 -5.37 -11.01
C GLY A 715 1.49 -6.87 -11.36
N VAL A 716 1.79 -7.76 -10.43
CA VAL A 716 1.73 -9.22 -10.62
C VAL A 716 0.73 -9.82 -9.64
N LEU A 717 -0.43 -10.24 -10.14
CA LEU A 717 -1.47 -10.84 -9.31
C LEU A 717 -1.77 -12.30 -9.70
N MET A 718 -1.40 -12.71 -10.90
CA MET A 718 -1.47 -14.09 -11.39
C MET A 718 -0.24 -14.39 -12.25
N TYR A 719 -0.03 -15.65 -12.55
CA TYR A 719 1.14 -16.13 -13.27
C TYR A 719 0.77 -16.85 -14.56
N SER A 720 1.70 -16.85 -15.54
CA SER A 720 1.52 -17.61 -16.76
C SER A 720 1.61 -19.12 -16.50
N GLY A 721 0.69 -19.88 -17.07
CA GLY A 721 0.76 -21.35 -17.08
C GLY A 721 1.80 -21.90 -18.05
N ALA A 722 2.28 -21.10 -18.99
CA ALA A 722 3.22 -21.52 -20.05
C ALA A 722 4.51 -22.20 -19.53
N PRO A 723 5.13 -21.79 -18.41
CA PRO A 723 6.28 -22.52 -17.84
C PRO A 723 5.99 -23.97 -17.45
N LEU A 724 4.73 -24.29 -17.19
CA LEU A 724 4.26 -25.64 -16.84
C LEU A 724 3.55 -26.35 -18.01
N GLY A 725 3.53 -25.74 -19.21
CA GLY A 725 2.84 -26.29 -20.38
C GLY A 725 1.31 -26.18 -20.28
N LEU A 726 0.79 -25.33 -19.42
CA LEU A 726 -0.63 -25.10 -19.22
C LEU A 726 -1.09 -23.84 -19.98
N TYR A 727 -2.31 -23.82 -20.51
CA TYR A 727 -2.92 -22.60 -21.06
C TYR A 727 -3.65 -21.78 -20.00
N GLU A 728 -4.11 -22.42 -18.93
CA GLU A 728 -4.72 -21.73 -17.80
C GLU A 728 -3.68 -20.96 -17.01
N PRO A 729 -4.03 -19.78 -16.50
CA PRO A 729 -3.19 -19.04 -15.57
C PRO A 729 -3.04 -19.77 -14.23
N ILE A 730 -1.97 -19.44 -13.53
CA ILE A 730 -1.70 -19.91 -12.18
C ILE A 730 -2.10 -18.80 -11.21
N SER A 731 -2.89 -19.14 -10.22
CA SER A 731 -3.30 -18.23 -9.14
C SER A 731 -2.11 -17.80 -8.28
N SER A 732 -2.31 -16.80 -7.46
CA SER A 732 -1.37 -16.42 -6.39
C SER A 732 -2.05 -16.42 -5.04
N HIS A 733 -1.23 -16.48 -3.98
CA HIS A 733 -1.66 -16.31 -2.60
C HIS A 733 -2.44 -14.99 -2.43
N ARG A 734 -1.95 -13.91 -3.02
CA ARG A 734 -2.58 -12.59 -3.00
C ARG A 734 -3.92 -12.56 -3.74
N LEU A 735 -4.02 -13.15 -4.93
CA LEU A 735 -5.28 -13.21 -5.69
C LEU A 735 -6.36 -13.99 -4.95
N GLU A 736 -5.99 -15.10 -4.29
CA GLU A 736 -6.93 -15.88 -3.49
C GLU A 736 -7.50 -15.05 -2.33
N ASN A 737 -6.65 -14.25 -1.68
CA ASN A 737 -7.06 -13.35 -0.59
C ASN A 737 -7.87 -12.13 -1.10
N VAL A 738 -7.53 -11.56 -2.26
CA VAL A 738 -8.35 -10.52 -2.92
C VAL A 738 -9.76 -11.05 -3.23
N ARG A 739 -9.88 -12.26 -3.83
CA ARG A 739 -11.18 -12.88 -4.07
C ARG A 739 -11.97 -13.06 -2.78
N MET A 740 -11.31 -13.52 -1.72
CA MET A 740 -11.91 -13.68 -0.40
C MET A 740 -12.51 -12.36 0.10
N GLY A 741 -11.76 -11.26 0.02
CA GLY A 741 -12.26 -9.93 0.34
C GLY A 741 -13.44 -9.49 -0.52
N ILE A 742 -13.43 -9.77 -1.84
CA ILE A 742 -14.55 -9.44 -2.73
C ILE A 742 -15.81 -10.23 -2.36
N GLN A 743 -15.69 -11.49 -1.97
CA GLN A 743 -16.82 -12.29 -1.47
C GLN A 743 -17.32 -11.74 -0.13
N ASP A 744 -16.45 -11.30 0.76
CA ASP A 744 -16.82 -10.66 2.03
C ASP A 744 -17.56 -9.33 1.78
N TYR A 745 -17.10 -8.51 0.82
CA TYR A 745 -17.82 -7.29 0.41
C TYR A 745 -19.24 -7.61 -0.08
N GLN A 746 -19.40 -8.69 -0.85
CA GLN A 746 -20.72 -9.17 -1.27
C GLN A 746 -21.59 -9.57 -0.09
N LEU A 747 -21.02 -10.29 0.90
CA LEU A 747 -21.73 -10.68 2.13
C LEU A 747 -22.13 -9.47 2.97
N LEU A 748 -21.24 -8.48 3.12
CA LEU A 748 -21.55 -7.21 3.82
C LEU A 748 -22.67 -6.45 3.12
N THR A 749 -22.67 -6.43 1.78
CA THR A 749 -23.74 -5.80 1.01
C THR A 749 -25.07 -6.55 1.19
N MET A 750 -25.04 -7.88 1.19
CA MET A 750 -26.24 -8.69 1.48
C MET A 750 -26.75 -8.46 2.92
N LEU A 751 -25.84 -8.37 3.89
CA LEU A 751 -26.23 -8.07 5.29
C LEU A 751 -26.88 -6.70 5.39
N GLU A 752 -26.31 -5.68 4.75
CA GLU A 752 -26.87 -4.34 4.69
C GLU A 752 -28.28 -4.33 4.08
N GLU A 753 -28.48 -5.05 2.97
CA GLU A 753 -29.80 -5.17 2.31
C GLU A 753 -30.84 -5.89 3.18
N LEU A 754 -30.42 -6.88 3.97
CA LEU A 754 -31.33 -7.70 4.80
C LEU A 754 -31.70 -7.01 6.12
N VAL A 755 -30.74 -6.36 6.79
CA VAL A 755 -30.94 -5.85 8.18
C VAL A 755 -30.52 -4.39 8.37
N GLY A 756 -29.97 -3.73 7.37
CA GLY A 756 -29.58 -2.31 7.39
C GLY A 756 -28.09 -2.07 7.52
N ALA A 757 -27.67 -0.84 7.22
CA ALA A 757 -26.25 -0.45 7.15
C ALA A 757 -25.51 -0.62 8.49
N GLU A 758 -26.16 -0.29 9.61
CA GLU A 758 -25.56 -0.38 10.96
C GLU A 758 -24.97 -1.78 11.24
N ALA A 759 -25.66 -2.86 10.82
CA ALA A 759 -25.16 -4.21 11.05
C ALA A 759 -23.94 -4.55 10.18
N ALA A 760 -23.85 -4.00 8.98
CA ALA A 760 -22.67 -4.14 8.12
C ALA A 760 -21.49 -3.31 8.66
N ASP A 761 -21.74 -2.08 9.12
CA ASP A 761 -20.75 -1.20 9.71
C ASP A 761 -20.14 -1.77 11.00
N GLU A 762 -20.97 -2.40 11.86
CA GLU A 762 -20.48 -3.14 13.03
C GLU A 762 -19.51 -4.24 12.63
N MET A 763 -19.82 -5.02 11.58
CA MET A 763 -18.93 -6.06 11.09
C MET A 763 -17.63 -5.49 10.53
N VAL A 764 -17.71 -4.39 9.77
CA VAL A 764 -16.55 -3.69 9.22
C VAL A 764 -15.62 -3.20 10.34
N ALA A 765 -16.17 -2.60 11.39
CA ALA A 765 -15.41 -2.10 12.53
C ALA A 765 -14.66 -3.21 13.29
N MET A 766 -15.11 -4.46 13.21
CA MET A 766 -14.37 -5.61 13.77
C MET A 766 -13.10 -5.92 12.97
N VAL A 767 -12.97 -5.51 11.71
CA VAL A 767 -11.80 -5.79 10.85
C VAL A 767 -10.95 -4.54 10.67
N THR A 768 -11.56 -3.38 10.50
CA THR A 768 -10.87 -2.12 10.22
C THR A 768 -11.66 -0.95 10.77
N THR A 769 -11.01 -0.07 11.53
CA THR A 769 -11.62 1.17 12.08
C THR A 769 -11.25 2.41 11.29
N ASP A 770 -10.16 2.34 10.54
CA ASP A 770 -9.72 3.33 9.56
C ASP A 770 -8.69 2.66 8.61
N VAL A 771 -8.19 3.41 7.63
CA VAL A 771 -7.32 2.86 6.58
C VAL A 771 -5.92 2.44 7.06
N VAL A 772 -5.54 2.77 8.29
CA VAL A 772 -4.24 2.39 8.90
C VAL A 772 -4.39 1.53 10.16
N THR A 773 -5.62 1.33 10.63
CA THR A 773 -5.92 0.56 11.86
C THR A 773 -6.84 -0.61 11.52
N TYR A 774 -6.27 -1.78 11.37
CA TYR A 774 -6.96 -2.99 10.96
C TYR A 774 -6.32 -4.23 11.60
N THR A 775 -7.08 -5.33 11.64
CA THR A 775 -6.57 -6.61 12.16
C THR A 775 -5.53 -7.21 11.23
N SER A 776 -4.50 -7.78 11.83
CA SER A 776 -3.53 -8.67 11.17
C SER A 776 -3.52 -10.06 11.83
N ASP A 777 -4.53 -10.37 12.63
CA ASP A 777 -4.71 -11.66 13.31
C ASP A 777 -5.58 -12.57 12.42
N ASP A 778 -4.98 -13.63 11.91
CA ASP A 778 -5.62 -14.57 10.98
C ASP A 778 -6.75 -15.36 11.62
N ASP A 779 -6.59 -15.80 12.87
CA ASP A 779 -7.62 -16.50 13.64
C ASP A 779 -8.83 -15.60 13.90
N TYR A 780 -8.56 -14.37 14.30
CA TYR A 780 -9.61 -13.39 14.55
C TYR A 780 -10.36 -13.04 13.25
N LEU A 781 -9.63 -12.75 12.16
CA LEU A 781 -10.24 -12.43 10.87
C LEU A 781 -11.10 -13.60 10.38
N LYS A 782 -10.63 -14.84 10.51
CA LYS A 782 -11.41 -16.04 10.16
C LYS A 782 -12.70 -16.12 10.99
N ALA A 783 -12.62 -15.90 12.30
CA ALA A 783 -13.79 -15.92 13.18
C ALA A 783 -14.82 -14.82 12.82
N VAL A 784 -14.36 -13.61 12.48
CA VAL A 784 -15.23 -12.51 12.02
C VAL A 784 -15.91 -12.87 10.69
N ARG A 785 -15.19 -13.46 9.74
CA ARG A 785 -15.74 -13.91 8.46
C ARG A 785 -16.81 -15.01 8.63
N VAL A 786 -16.59 -15.95 9.53
CA VAL A 786 -17.61 -16.98 9.88
C VAL A 786 -18.82 -16.33 10.51
N MET A 787 -18.65 -15.38 11.43
CA MET A 787 -19.74 -14.62 12.03
C MET A 787 -20.56 -13.85 10.96
N LEU A 788 -19.90 -13.28 9.95
CA LEU A 788 -20.58 -12.61 8.84
C LEU A 788 -21.46 -13.59 8.04
N LEU A 789 -20.95 -14.78 7.71
CA LEU A 789 -21.73 -15.83 7.06
C LEU A 789 -22.95 -16.26 7.89
N GLU A 790 -22.77 -16.42 9.19
CA GLU A 790 -23.85 -16.77 10.13
C GLU A 790 -24.92 -15.67 10.19
N LYS A 791 -24.53 -14.40 10.32
CA LYS A 791 -25.44 -13.26 10.35
C LYS A 791 -26.28 -13.17 9.06
N VAL A 792 -25.66 -13.35 7.90
CA VAL A 792 -26.38 -13.37 6.61
C VAL A 792 -27.35 -14.56 6.55
N ALA A 793 -26.90 -15.76 6.96
CA ALA A 793 -27.74 -16.96 6.99
C ALA A 793 -28.93 -16.83 7.95
N GLU A 794 -28.77 -16.14 9.06
CA GLU A 794 -29.83 -15.87 10.04
C GLU A 794 -30.82 -14.82 9.54
N ALA A 795 -30.32 -13.75 8.95
CA ALA A 795 -31.14 -12.64 8.42
C ALA A 795 -31.96 -13.06 7.18
N GLY A 796 -31.50 -14.05 6.42
CA GLY A 796 -32.19 -14.58 5.24
C GLY A 796 -33.28 -15.62 5.51
N LYS A 797 -33.48 -16.01 6.81
CA LYS A 797 -34.55 -16.96 7.22
C LYS A 797 -35.87 -16.25 7.46
#